data_783ad25d712e580f4ceaf766cf6f2a54
#
_entry.id   783ad25d712e580f4ceaf766cf6f2a54
#
_cell.length_a   1.000
_cell.length_b   1.000
_cell.length_c   1.000
_cell.angle_alpha   90.00
_cell.angle_beta   90.00
_cell.angle_gamma   90.00
#
_symmetry.space_group_name_H-M   'P 1'
#
loop_
_entity.id
_entity.type
_entity.pdbx_description
1 polymer ?
#
loop_
_entity_poly.entity_id
_entity_poly.type
_entity_poly.pdbx_seq_one_letter_code
_entity_poly.pdbx_strand_id
1 'polypeptide(L)'
;MKIVLADEAGFCFGVKRAVEEAENVQKKYNKKVFTLGPLIHNSDVVNYLKEKNIYPIELDNIHDLNEDDIVIIRSHGVPKKTIELLKSKSLNIVDATCPYVANIHKKVYEYYKLGYSILIVGDKNHPEVIGINGWCDNKAIISKNGSDFKNLPSKICVVSQTTEKQENWERALSIVVKNCKEIVAFNTICSATELRQNSAEKLSKKVDFMVVLGGRNSSNTTKLYEICKNNCSNTIHVENSGEIPDDIINSKINTVGVTAGASTPHWIIKEAISKMCEGKNLEMSEQLAYMEQNDRQIIVGQVITGTVITVNEKEAFLNIGYKSDGLLPKSEVTKDDNLNLSDLIQVGNKLEVKVIRRKNEDGYVVLSKIELQRESAFKEVKEASENKNSLKVLVKDAVKGGLVAAYKGIRIFIPASHVELFHVNDLSVYIGKELEVNIIEFKEERKGRRIVASRRDLLKSEKEVKEEETWSSLEKDTIVEGEVKRLTDFGAFVDVQGVDGLLHVSEISWGRVEKPEDSLKIGTKVKVYILDIDKEKKKLSLSIKKTIEDPWTNVDIKYPVGNIVLGKIVRFANFGAFVELEPGVDALVHISQISHKRINKPEDALKIGEEIKAKILEVNRENKKIGLSIKEVDEI
;
A
#
# COMPACT_ATOMS: atom_id res chain seq x y z
N MET A 1 -30.02 8.19 40.85
CA MET A 1 -30.45 8.22 39.43
C MET A 1 -29.22 8.39 38.56
N LYS A 2 -29.01 7.55 37.57
CA LYS A 2 -27.88 7.68 36.59
C LYS A 2 -28.48 8.24 35.29
N ILE A 3 -27.89 9.29 34.74
CA ILE A 3 -28.29 9.85 33.44
C ILE A 3 -27.32 9.35 32.40
N VAL A 4 -27.80 8.78 31.29
CA VAL A 4 -27.02 8.27 30.18
C VAL A 4 -27.47 8.97 28.91
N LEU A 5 -26.56 9.66 28.25
CA LEU A 5 -26.79 10.31 26.96
C LEU A 5 -26.54 9.34 25.83
N ALA A 6 -27.40 9.36 24.80
CA ALA A 6 -27.14 8.59 23.58
C ALA A 6 -25.87 9.10 22.85
N ASP A 7 -25.06 8.20 22.33
CA ASP A 7 -23.78 8.53 21.67
C ASP A 7 -23.95 9.55 20.54
N GLU A 8 -25.10 9.51 19.84
CA GLU A 8 -25.43 10.39 18.74
C GLU A 8 -26.67 11.22 19.09
N ALA A 9 -26.53 12.31 19.85
CA ALA A 9 -27.60 13.22 20.21
C ALA A 9 -27.31 14.68 19.79
N GLY A 10 -28.35 15.41 19.33
CA GLY A 10 -28.27 16.83 19.00
C GLY A 10 -27.95 17.12 17.52
N PHE A 11 -27.47 18.33 17.24
CA PHE A 11 -27.31 18.85 15.88
C PHE A 11 -26.58 17.87 14.94
N CYS A 12 -27.20 17.61 13.78
CA CYS A 12 -26.49 16.97 12.68
C CYS A 12 -25.63 18.00 11.93
N PHE A 13 -24.70 17.49 11.10
CA PHE A 13 -23.84 18.35 10.28
C PHE A 13 -24.62 19.36 9.42
N GLY A 14 -25.64 18.89 8.69
CA GLY A 14 -26.42 19.77 7.80
C GLY A 14 -27.10 20.91 8.52
N VAL A 15 -27.67 20.63 9.72
CA VAL A 15 -28.31 21.65 10.57
C VAL A 15 -27.28 22.60 11.16
N LYS A 16 -26.20 22.09 11.76
CA LYS A 16 -25.13 22.91 12.33
C LYS A 16 -24.54 23.87 11.28
N ARG A 17 -24.26 23.33 10.07
CA ARG A 17 -23.75 24.16 8.95
C ARG A 17 -24.72 25.27 8.57
N ALA A 18 -26.02 24.98 8.47
CA ALA A 18 -27.02 25.97 8.09
C ALA A 18 -27.12 27.12 9.11
N VAL A 19 -27.04 26.79 10.40
CA VAL A 19 -27.05 27.79 11.48
C VAL A 19 -25.77 28.63 11.47
N GLU A 20 -24.61 27.99 11.40
CA GLU A 20 -23.30 28.69 11.32
C GLU A 20 -23.21 29.61 10.08
N GLU A 21 -23.69 29.14 8.91
CA GLU A 21 -23.70 29.93 7.69
C GLU A 21 -24.59 31.17 7.82
N ALA A 22 -25.79 31.00 8.42
CA ALA A 22 -26.70 32.12 8.68
C ALA A 22 -26.07 33.18 9.60
N GLU A 23 -25.41 32.75 10.67
CA GLU A 23 -24.69 33.65 11.57
C GLU A 23 -23.50 34.35 10.88
N ASN A 24 -22.73 33.61 10.08
CA ASN A 24 -21.58 34.16 9.35
C ASN A 24 -22.00 35.20 8.33
N VAL A 25 -23.09 34.94 7.62
CA VAL A 25 -23.68 35.87 6.65
C VAL A 25 -24.15 37.14 7.36
N GLN A 26 -24.87 37.01 8.47
CA GLN A 26 -25.33 38.14 9.26
C GLN A 26 -24.17 38.99 9.78
N LYS A 27 -23.13 38.36 10.37
CA LYS A 27 -21.91 39.03 10.84
C LYS A 27 -21.15 39.75 9.70
N LYS A 28 -21.05 39.11 8.53
CA LYS A 28 -20.32 39.65 7.38
C LYS A 28 -20.96 40.92 6.81
N TYR A 29 -22.28 40.93 6.69
CA TYR A 29 -23.01 42.01 6.07
C TYR A 29 -23.58 43.02 7.06
N ASN A 30 -23.68 42.63 8.33
CA ASN A 30 -24.27 43.44 9.43
C ASN A 30 -25.66 44.02 9.08
N LYS A 31 -26.46 43.26 8.31
CA LYS A 31 -27.83 43.59 7.87
C LYS A 31 -28.83 42.56 8.41
N LYS A 32 -30.12 42.84 8.29
CA LYS A 32 -31.14 41.81 8.42
C LYS A 32 -30.96 40.74 7.38
N VAL A 33 -31.09 39.49 7.81
CA VAL A 33 -30.99 38.33 6.93
C VAL A 33 -32.31 37.57 7.00
N PHE A 34 -32.81 37.11 5.90
CA PHE A 34 -34.07 36.38 5.82
C PHE A 34 -33.79 34.91 5.50
N THR A 35 -34.54 33.99 6.15
CA THR A 35 -34.50 32.57 5.81
C THR A 35 -35.82 32.18 5.17
N LEU A 36 -35.80 31.39 4.12
CA LEU A 36 -37.04 30.97 3.45
C LEU A 36 -37.71 29.85 4.23
N GLY A 37 -38.68 30.26 5.05
CA GLY A 37 -39.24 29.47 6.15
C GLY A 37 -38.27 29.28 7.32
N PRO A 38 -38.67 28.65 8.42
CA PRO A 38 -37.77 28.35 9.53
C PRO A 38 -36.52 27.58 9.05
N LEU A 39 -35.35 28.04 9.45
CA LEU A 39 -34.09 27.43 9.03
C LEU A 39 -34.00 25.95 9.45
N ILE A 40 -34.54 25.69 10.66
CA ILE A 40 -34.70 24.35 11.26
C ILE A 40 -36.01 24.29 12.06
N HIS A 41 -36.50 23.07 12.31
CA HIS A 41 -37.73 22.85 13.08
C HIS A 41 -37.44 22.77 14.61
N ASN A 42 -37.06 23.91 15.19
CA ASN A 42 -36.89 24.07 16.64
C ASN A 42 -37.18 25.52 16.99
N SER A 43 -38.21 25.76 17.87
CA SER A 43 -38.68 27.08 18.25
C SER A 43 -37.61 27.93 18.96
N ASP A 44 -36.84 27.31 19.86
CA ASP A 44 -35.82 28.00 20.63
C ASP A 44 -34.69 28.48 19.75
N VAL A 45 -34.30 27.68 18.75
CA VAL A 45 -33.28 28.09 17.76
C VAL A 45 -33.79 29.19 16.83
N VAL A 46 -35.06 29.13 16.42
CA VAL A 46 -35.67 30.20 15.63
C VAL A 46 -35.67 31.52 16.39
N ASN A 47 -36.02 31.49 17.69
CA ASN A 47 -36.00 32.70 18.55
C ASN A 47 -34.57 33.23 18.75
N TYR A 48 -33.60 32.34 19.01
CA TYR A 48 -32.18 32.67 19.09
C TYR A 48 -31.68 33.37 17.80
N LEU A 49 -32.06 32.88 16.61
CA LEU A 49 -31.71 33.48 15.34
C LEU A 49 -32.37 34.86 15.13
N LYS A 50 -33.62 35.04 15.60
CA LYS A 50 -34.29 36.35 15.55
C LYS A 50 -33.55 37.41 16.39
N GLU A 51 -33.06 37.04 17.58
CA GLU A 51 -32.21 37.92 18.42
C GLU A 51 -30.93 38.36 17.70
N LYS A 52 -30.47 37.53 16.75
CA LYS A 52 -29.30 37.84 15.88
C LYS A 52 -29.69 38.48 14.56
N ASN A 53 -30.86 39.09 14.43
CA ASN A 53 -31.36 39.72 13.20
C ASN A 53 -31.48 38.77 11.98
N ILE A 54 -31.84 37.49 12.23
CA ILE A 54 -32.10 36.49 11.21
C ILE A 54 -33.58 36.04 11.33
N TYR A 55 -34.39 36.36 10.34
CA TYR A 55 -35.84 36.21 10.40
C TYR A 55 -36.37 35.21 9.38
N PRO A 56 -37.23 34.27 9.74
CA PRO A 56 -37.93 33.43 8.78
C PRO A 56 -39.00 34.24 8.03
N ILE A 57 -39.12 34.04 6.73
CA ILE A 57 -40.17 34.59 5.88
C ILE A 57 -40.82 33.45 5.08
N GLU A 58 -42.13 33.58 4.83
CA GLU A 58 -42.82 32.66 3.95
C GLU A 58 -42.63 33.03 2.48
N LEU A 59 -42.86 32.06 1.58
CA LEU A 59 -42.64 32.24 0.12
C LEU A 59 -43.49 33.38 -0.43
N ASP A 60 -44.71 33.53 0.09
CA ASP A 60 -45.66 34.56 -0.37
C ASP A 60 -45.21 35.97 0.01
N ASN A 61 -44.36 36.14 1.00
CA ASN A 61 -43.85 37.43 1.47
C ASN A 61 -42.50 37.81 0.82
N ILE A 62 -42.01 37.03 -0.15
CA ILE A 62 -40.77 37.37 -0.92
C ILE A 62 -40.96 38.67 -1.71
N HIS A 63 -42.20 39.06 -1.98
CA HIS A 63 -42.52 40.32 -2.68
C HIS A 63 -42.19 41.58 -1.87
N ASP A 64 -42.09 41.44 -0.56
CA ASP A 64 -41.77 42.53 0.36
C ASP A 64 -40.25 42.77 0.51
N LEU A 65 -39.42 41.95 -0.11
CA LEU A 65 -37.97 42.08 -0.07
C LEU A 65 -37.42 43.00 -1.14
N ASN A 66 -36.38 43.76 -0.78
CA ASN A 66 -35.63 44.62 -1.70
C ASN A 66 -34.49 43.86 -2.39
N GLU A 67 -33.97 44.35 -3.51
CA GLU A 67 -32.89 43.72 -4.30
C GLU A 67 -31.60 43.49 -3.49
N ASP A 68 -31.34 44.31 -2.46
CA ASP A 68 -30.17 44.21 -1.60
C ASP A 68 -30.33 43.24 -0.40
N ASP A 69 -31.53 42.70 -0.22
CA ASP A 69 -31.81 41.79 0.90
C ASP A 69 -31.16 40.41 0.68
N ILE A 70 -30.75 39.81 1.79
CA ILE A 70 -30.08 38.52 1.77
C ILE A 70 -31.09 37.42 2.18
N VAL A 71 -31.26 36.43 1.31
CA VAL A 71 -32.15 35.31 1.54
C VAL A 71 -31.35 34.02 1.64
N ILE A 72 -31.51 33.30 2.74
CA ILE A 72 -30.90 31.99 2.97
C ILE A 72 -31.92 30.89 2.67
N ILE A 73 -31.54 29.98 1.78
CA ILE A 73 -32.28 28.75 1.54
C ILE A 73 -32.00 27.79 2.71
N ARG A 74 -33.05 27.30 3.36
CA ARG A 74 -32.96 26.41 4.52
C ARG A 74 -32.32 25.04 4.19
N SER A 75 -31.92 24.30 5.25
CA SER A 75 -31.27 22.98 5.14
C SER A 75 -32.07 21.91 4.37
N HIS A 76 -33.39 22.03 4.35
CA HIS A 76 -34.31 21.11 3.65
C HIS A 76 -34.34 21.32 2.12
N GLY A 77 -33.69 22.39 1.62
CA GLY A 77 -33.79 22.79 0.24
C GLY A 77 -35.16 23.33 -0.16
N VAL A 78 -35.30 23.73 -1.40
CA VAL A 78 -36.52 24.27 -1.99
C VAL A 78 -36.73 23.75 -3.42
N PRO A 79 -37.96 23.84 -3.96
CA PRO A 79 -38.27 23.52 -5.34
C PRO A 79 -37.39 24.32 -6.33
N LYS A 80 -37.06 23.76 -7.49
CA LYS A 80 -36.27 24.42 -8.55
C LYS A 80 -36.86 25.76 -8.95
N LYS A 81 -38.18 25.83 -9.12
CA LYS A 81 -38.92 27.06 -9.50
C LYS A 81 -38.74 28.17 -8.46
N THR A 82 -38.63 27.83 -7.19
CA THR A 82 -38.37 28.80 -6.11
C THR A 82 -37.00 29.45 -6.25
N ILE A 83 -35.97 28.68 -6.63
CA ILE A 83 -34.62 29.21 -6.89
C ILE A 83 -34.65 30.14 -8.09
N GLU A 84 -35.36 29.76 -9.15
CA GLU A 84 -35.55 30.57 -10.35
C GLU A 84 -36.26 31.91 -10.05
N LEU A 85 -37.29 31.85 -9.19
CA LEU A 85 -38.01 33.06 -8.75
C LEU A 85 -37.11 33.99 -7.94
N LEU A 86 -36.33 33.46 -6.96
CA LEU A 86 -35.38 34.26 -6.17
C LEU A 86 -34.35 34.95 -7.07
N LYS A 87 -33.81 34.23 -8.04
CA LYS A 87 -32.86 34.75 -9.02
C LYS A 87 -33.44 35.86 -9.90
N SER A 88 -34.72 35.73 -10.33
CA SER A 88 -35.39 36.73 -11.17
C SER A 88 -35.62 38.05 -10.41
N LYS A 89 -35.58 38.03 -9.09
CA LYS A 89 -35.74 39.24 -8.24
C LYS A 89 -34.40 39.87 -7.85
N SER A 90 -33.27 39.41 -8.38
CA SER A 90 -31.91 39.93 -8.09
C SER A 90 -31.53 39.92 -6.61
N LEU A 91 -32.16 39.04 -5.82
CA LEU A 91 -31.85 38.89 -4.36
C LEU A 91 -30.47 38.24 -4.15
N ASN A 92 -29.81 38.59 -3.07
CA ASN A 92 -28.57 37.94 -2.64
C ASN A 92 -28.92 36.59 -2.00
N ILE A 93 -28.71 35.49 -2.75
CA ILE A 93 -29.09 34.15 -2.31
C ILE A 93 -27.90 33.44 -1.67
N VAL A 94 -28.08 32.89 -0.47
CA VAL A 94 -27.15 31.98 0.17
C VAL A 94 -27.81 30.61 0.29
N ASP A 95 -27.23 29.60 -0.32
CA ASP A 95 -27.80 28.26 -0.30
C ASP A 95 -27.20 27.45 0.87
N ALA A 96 -28.00 27.30 1.93
CA ALA A 96 -27.66 26.46 3.08
C ALA A 96 -28.30 25.06 3.01
N THR A 97 -28.78 24.63 1.85
CA THR A 97 -29.30 23.27 1.62
C THR A 97 -28.27 22.22 2.08
N CYS A 98 -28.73 21.24 2.82
CA CYS A 98 -27.87 20.12 3.25
C CYS A 98 -27.31 19.39 2.02
N PRO A 99 -26.01 19.07 1.96
CA PRO A 99 -25.40 18.37 0.82
C PRO A 99 -26.11 17.06 0.47
N TYR A 100 -26.59 16.32 1.45
CA TYR A 100 -27.39 15.10 1.22
C TYR A 100 -28.67 15.41 0.44
N VAL A 101 -29.39 16.46 0.83
CA VAL A 101 -30.63 16.90 0.15
C VAL A 101 -30.32 17.44 -1.25
N ALA A 102 -29.25 18.23 -1.40
CA ALA A 102 -28.81 18.74 -2.70
C ALA A 102 -28.47 17.61 -3.67
N ASN A 103 -27.82 16.53 -3.20
CA ASN A 103 -27.55 15.34 -4.01
C ASN A 103 -28.84 14.62 -4.42
N ILE A 104 -29.85 14.55 -3.55
CA ILE A 104 -31.17 13.99 -3.92
C ILE A 104 -31.81 14.84 -5.02
N HIS A 105 -31.80 16.16 -4.90
CA HIS A 105 -32.33 17.08 -5.91
C HIS A 105 -31.66 16.83 -7.29
N LYS A 106 -30.34 16.68 -7.30
CA LYS A 106 -29.57 16.40 -8.54
C LYS A 106 -29.98 15.07 -9.16
N LYS A 107 -30.03 13.98 -8.36
CA LYS A 107 -30.45 12.65 -8.82
C LYS A 107 -31.88 12.66 -9.37
N VAL A 108 -32.82 13.23 -8.62
CA VAL A 108 -34.23 13.32 -9.04
C VAL A 108 -34.37 14.07 -10.35
N TYR A 109 -33.69 15.20 -10.50
CA TYR A 109 -33.72 15.97 -11.74
C TYR A 109 -33.13 15.21 -12.92
N GLU A 110 -31.99 14.55 -12.73
CA GLU A 110 -31.31 13.75 -13.74
C GLU A 110 -32.20 12.60 -14.25
N TYR A 111 -32.71 11.76 -13.34
CA TYR A 111 -33.54 10.62 -13.71
C TYR A 111 -34.91 11.02 -14.26
N TYR A 112 -35.48 12.10 -13.73
CA TYR A 112 -36.70 12.69 -14.33
C TYR A 112 -36.48 13.10 -15.77
N LYS A 113 -35.34 13.73 -16.10
CA LYS A 113 -34.96 14.07 -17.48
C LYS A 113 -34.72 12.87 -18.39
N LEU A 114 -34.26 11.73 -17.79
CA LEU A 114 -34.10 10.45 -18.49
C LEU A 114 -35.44 9.69 -18.67
N GLY A 115 -36.57 10.30 -18.30
CA GLY A 115 -37.90 9.73 -18.47
C GLY A 115 -38.33 8.72 -17.42
N TYR A 116 -37.64 8.68 -16.27
CA TYR A 116 -38.10 7.89 -15.10
C TYR A 116 -39.21 8.63 -14.36
N SER A 117 -40.22 7.89 -13.94
CA SER A 117 -41.15 8.38 -12.92
C SER A 117 -40.46 8.37 -11.56
N ILE A 118 -40.60 9.45 -10.80
CA ILE A 118 -39.95 9.58 -9.51
C ILE A 118 -40.87 9.06 -8.41
N LEU A 119 -40.34 8.25 -7.49
CA LEU A 119 -41.01 7.82 -6.28
C LEU A 119 -40.21 8.31 -5.09
N ILE A 120 -40.89 8.97 -4.16
CA ILE A 120 -40.27 9.48 -2.92
C ILE A 120 -40.92 8.75 -1.73
N VAL A 121 -40.07 8.03 -0.98
CA VAL A 121 -40.49 7.43 0.30
C VAL A 121 -40.33 8.46 1.40
N GLY A 122 -41.44 8.97 1.94
CA GLY A 122 -41.41 10.04 2.93
C GLY A 122 -42.78 10.67 3.19
N ASP A 123 -42.78 11.70 4.03
CA ASP A 123 -44.00 12.45 4.38
C ASP A 123 -44.28 13.51 3.30
N LYS A 124 -45.42 13.41 2.63
CA LYS A 124 -45.88 14.31 1.57
C LYS A 124 -45.88 15.79 1.98
N ASN A 125 -46.16 16.08 3.25
CA ASN A 125 -46.28 17.45 3.76
C ASN A 125 -44.94 17.99 4.29
N HIS A 126 -43.90 17.17 4.35
CA HIS A 126 -42.61 17.59 4.88
C HIS A 126 -41.89 18.53 3.89
N PRO A 127 -41.32 19.65 4.35
CA PRO A 127 -40.59 20.62 3.49
C PRO A 127 -39.54 20.03 2.58
N GLU A 128 -38.76 19.04 3.05
CA GLU A 128 -37.73 18.34 2.27
C GLU A 128 -38.39 17.59 1.09
N VAL A 129 -39.46 16.85 1.33
CA VAL A 129 -40.17 16.10 0.29
C VAL A 129 -40.82 17.03 -0.73
N ILE A 130 -41.38 18.15 -0.30
CA ILE A 130 -41.89 19.22 -1.18
C ILE A 130 -40.75 19.78 -2.03
N GLY A 131 -39.59 20.04 -1.43
CA GLY A 131 -38.39 20.47 -2.12
C GLY A 131 -37.99 19.49 -3.21
N ILE A 132 -37.80 18.20 -2.86
CA ILE A 132 -37.43 17.13 -3.79
C ILE A 132 -38.43 17.00 -4.94
N ASN A 133 -39.74 16.98 -4.63
CA ASN A 133 -40.80 16.87 -5.62
C ASN A 133 -40.78 18.02 -6.65
N GLY A 134 -40.38 19.23 -6.23
CA GLY A 134 -40.23 20.38 -7.11
C GLY A 134 -39.13 20.25 -8.17
N TRP A 135 -38.22 19.29 -8.04
CA TRP A 135 -37.19 19.00 -9.05
C TRP A 135 -37.66 18.03 -10.15
N CYS A 136 -38.86 17.45 -10.01
CA CYS A 136 -39.52 16.65 -11.02
C CYS A 136 -40.93 17.23 -11.37
N ASP A 137 -41.05 18.54 -11.41
CA ASP A 137 -42.27 19.29 -11.76
C ASP A 137 -43.50 18.91 -10.90
N ASN A 138 -43.30 18.54 -9.65
CA ASN A 138 -44.32 18.07 -8.68
C ASN A 138 -45.07 16.80 -9.16
N LYS A 139 -44.43 15.94 -9.95
CA LYS A 139 -45.03 14.71 -10.49
C LYS A 139 -44.61 13.44 -9.79
N ALA A 140 -43.88 13.54 -8.67
CA ALA A 140 -43.46 12.35 -7.93
C ALA A 140 -44.65 11.60 -7.30
N ILE A 141 -44.55 10.28 -7.27
CA ILE A 141 -45.36 9.42 -6.45
C ILE A 141 -44.78 9.47 -5.03
N ILE A 142 -45.57 9.85 -4.04
CA ILE A 142 -45.08 10.02 -2.67
C ILE A 142 -45.85 9.08 -1.76
N SER A 143 -45.14 8.25 -1.00
CA SER A 143 -45.70 7.36 -0.01
C SER A 143 -44.77 7.21 1.19
N LYS A 144 -45.35 7.03 2.39
CA LYS A 144 -44.57 6.84 3.60
C LYS A 144 -43.90 5.46 3.65
N ASN A 145 -44.57 4.41 3.16
CA ASN A 145 -44.10 3.04 3.25
C ASN A 145 -44.56 2.13 2.07
N GLY A 146 -45.13 2.71 1.04
CA GLY A 146 -45.64 1.99 -0.14
C GLY A 146 -47.00 1.32 0.00
N SER A 147 -47.64 1.37 1.19
CA SER A 147 -48.96 0.70 1.41
C SER A 147 -50.09 1.25 0.54
N ASP A 148 -49.95 2.45 0.02
CA ASP A 148 -50.92 3.19 -0.79
C ASP A 148 -50.58 3.21 -2.28
N PHE A 149 -49.57 2.45 -2.73
CA PHE A 149 -49.22 2.38 -4.13
C PHE A 149 -50.32 1.78 -4.99
N LYS A 150 -50.67 2.49 -6.05
CA LYS A 150 -51.62 2.07 -7.08
C LYS A 150 -51.00 2.29 -8.45
N ASN A 151 -51.02 1.26 -9.31
CA ASN A 151 -50.59 1.37 -10.73
C ASN A 151 -49.21 2.01 -10.88
N LEU A 152 -48.15 1.38 -10.36
CA LEU A 152 -46.79 1.87 -10.47
C LEU A 152 -46.33 1.85 -11.95
N PRO A 153 -45.62 2.89 -12.40
CA PRO A 153 -45.03 2.94 -13.74
C PRO A 153 -43.98 1.83 -13.94
N SER A 154 -43.81 1.41 -15.21
CA SER A 154 -42.82 0.36 -15.51
C SER A 154 -41.38 0.80 -15.32
N LYS A 155 -41.08 2.10 -15.42
CA LYS A 155 -39.74 2.71 -15.31
C LYS A 155 -39.76 3.74 -14.18
N ILE A 156 -39.01 3.44 -13.11
CA ILE A 156 -39.11 4.21 -11.87
C ILE A 156 -37.75 4.46 -11.22
N CYS A 157 -37.55 5.68 -10.70
CA CYS A 157 -36.45 6.03 -9.82
C CYS A 157 -36.97 6.27 -8.42
N VAL A 158 -36.44 5.56 -7.45
CA VAL A 158 -36.87 5.60 -6.04
C VAL A 158 -35.83 6.32 -5.20
N VAL A 159 -36.26 7.30 -4.43
CA VAL A 159 -35.47 8.00 -3.40
C VAL A 159 -36.25 8.06 -2.08
N SER A 160 -35.58 8.34 -0.98
CA SER A 160 -36.23 8.53 0.31
C SER A 160 -35.96 9.92 0.89
N GLN A 161 -36.84 10.38 1.77
CA GLN A 161 -36.59 11.49 2.67
C GLN A 161 -35.39 11.14 3.56
N THR A 162 -34.46 12.08 3.79
CA THR A 162 -33.21 11.83 4.55
C THR A 162 -33.44 11.35 5.98
N THR A 163 -34.57 11.69 6.57
CA THR A 163 -34.97 11.32 7.95
C THR A 163 -35.92 10.12 8.01
N GLU A 164 -36.10 9.34 6.94
CA GLU A 164 -37.02 8.21 6.94
C GLU A 164 -36.44 7.01 7.73
N LYS A 165 -37.32 6.07 8.12
CA LYS A 165 -36.94 4.81 8.75
C LYS A 165 -36.53 3.80 7.68
N GLN A 166 -35.50 3.01 7.95
CA GLN A 166 -35.01 1.95 7.05
C GLN A 166 -36.14 0.94 6.72
N GLU A 167 -36.95 0.55 7.69
CA GLU A 167 -38.10 -0.37 7.48
C GLU A 167 -39.09 0.13 6.42
N ASN A 168 -39.39 1.44 6.43
CA ASN A 168 -40.30 2.04 5.45
C ASN A 168 -39.72 2.03 4.03
N TRP A 169 -38.41 2.30 3.91
CA TRP A 169 -37.69 2.21 2.68
C TRP A 169 -37.69 0.78 2.09
N GLU A 170 -37.33 -0.22 2.91
CA GLU A 170 -37.28 -1.63 2.50
C GLU A 170 -38.69 -2.14 2.11
N ARG A 171 -39.72 -1.77 2.85
CA ARG A 171 -41.10 -2.13 2.53
C ARG A 171 -41.56 -1.52 1.20
N ALA A 172 -41.33 -0.23 0.99
CA ALA A 172 -41.66 0.43 -0.27
C ALA A 172 -40.92 -0.19 -1.44
N LEU A 173 -39.61 -0.43 -1.29
CA LEU A 173 -38.77 -1.04 -2.33
C LEU A 173 -39.24 -2.47 -2.67
N SER A 174 -39.60 -3.27 -1.68
CA SER A 174 -40.12 -4.63 -1.91
C SER A 174 -41.38 -4.67 -2.78
N ILE A 175 -42.22 -3.63 -2.66
CA ILE A 175 -43.46 -3.49 -3.48
C ILE A 175 -43.08 -3.04 -4.88
N VAL A 176 -42.15 -2.06 -5.02
CA VAL A 176 -41.69 -1.54 -6.31
C VAL A 176 -41.07 -2.66 -7.15
N VAL A 177 -40.19 -3.49 -6.55
CA VAL A 177 -39.50 -4.59 -7.24
C VAL A 177 -40.48 -5.61 -7.85
N LYS A 178 -41.63 -5.83 -7.20
CA LYS A 178 -42.66 -6.77 -7.70
C LYS A 178 -43.51 -6.20 -8.85
N ASN A 179 -43.57 -4.88 -8.99
CA ASN A 179 -44.54 -4.22 -9.89
C ASN A 179 -43.90 -3.45 -11.04
N CYS A 180 -42.60 -3.16 -11.01
CA CYS A 180 -41.91 -2.35 -12.00
C CYS A 180 -40.92 -3.16 -12.81
N LYS A 181 -40.65 -2.79 -14.07
CA LYS A 181 -39.72 -3.51 -14.97
C LYS A 181 -38.31 -2.92 -14.95
N GLU A 182 -38.19 -1.62 -14.85
CA GLU A 182 -36.90 -0.90 -14.81
C GLU A 182 -36.86 -0.02 -13.55
N ILE A 183 -35.92 -0.32 -12.65
CA ILE A 183 -35.88 0.29 -11.34
C ILE A 183 -34.46 0.81 -11.08
N VAL A 184 -34.38 2.07 -10.70
CA VAL A 184 -33.18 2.67 -10.11
C VAL A 184 -33.56 3.12 -8.70
N ALA A 185 -32.86 2.66 -7.70
CA ALA A 185 -33.14 2.97 -6.30
C ALA A 185 -31.90 3.53 -5.60
N PHE A 186 -32.09 4.67 -4.95
CA PHE A 186 -31.05 5.30 -4.12
C PHE A 186 -31.54 5.34 -2.69
N ASN A 187 -30.90 4.60 -1.79
CA ASN A 187 -31.14 4.79 -0.35
C ASN A 187 -30.54 6.13 0.06
N THR A 188 -31.41 7.12 0.23
CA THR A 188 -31.04 8.50 0.55
C THR A 188 -31.31 8.87 1.99
N ILE A 189 -31.58 7.87 2.86
CA ILE A 189 -31.59 8.06 4.33
C ILE A 189 -30.18 8.49 4.73
N CYS A 190 -30.03 9.59 5.45
CA CYS A 190 -28.69 10.07 5.79
C CYS A 190 -28.10 9.24 6.96
N SER A 191 -26.77 9.01 6.90
CA SER A 191 -26.03 8.27 7.93
C SER A 191 -26.22 8.85 9.34
N ALA A 192 -26.30 10.17 9.45
CA ALA A 192 -26.57 10.83 10.71
C ALA A 192 -27.95 10.48 11.31
N THR A 193 -28.95 10.22 10.47
CA THR A 193 -30.28 9.73 10.92
C THR A 193 -30.19 8.29 11.39
N GLU A 194 -29.58 7.42 10.60
CA GLU A 194 -29.42 6.00 10.92
C GLU A 194 -28.64 5.81 12.24
N LEU A 195 -27.51 6.49 12.40
CA LEU A 195 -26.72 6.42 13.63
C LEU A 195 -27.51 6.87 14.86
N ARG A 196 -28.29 7.97 14.77
CA ARG A 196 -29.14 8.44 15.86
C ARG A 196 -30.23 7.45 16.20
N GLN A 197 -30.93 6.91 15.21
CA GLN A 197 -31.97 5.91 15.42
C GLN A 197 -31.40 4.67 16.10
N ASN A 198 -30.28 4.15 15.63
CA ASN A 198 -29.61 2.99 16.23
C ASN A 198 -29.09 3.26 17.65
N SER A 199 -28.56 4.45 17.93
CA SER A 199 -28.08 4.85 19.25
C SER A 199 -29.26 4.99 20.24
N ALA A 200 -30.36 5.63 19.82
CA ALA A 200 -31.56 5.77 20.61
C ALA A 200 -32.22 4.41 20.89
N GLU A 201 -32.28 3.52 19.90
CA GLU A 201 -32.80 2.16 20.06
C GLU A 201 -31.99 1.35 21.09
N LYS A 202 -30.66 1.37 20.96
CA LYS A 202 -29.76 0.67 21.89
C LYS A 202 -29.88 1.19 23.32
N LEU A 203 -30.00 2.50 23.48
CA LEU A 203 -30.13 3.12 24.80
C LEU A 203 -31.50 2.82 25.43
N SER A 204 -32.58 2.95 24.66
CA SER A 204 -33.95 2.73 25.15
C SER A 204 -34.21 1.31 25.67
N LYS A 205 -33.44 0.30 25.20
CA LYS A 205 -33.48 -1.09 25.70
C LYS A 205 -32.74 -1.29 27.03
N LYS A 206 -31.97 -0.29 27.51
CA LYS A 206 -31.08 -0.44 28.67
C LYS A 206 -31.45 0.46 29.87
N VAL A 207 -32.44 1.32 29.72
CA VAL A 207 -32.78 2.33 30.71
C VAL A 207 -34.24 2.19 31.18
N ASP A 208 -34.52 2.70 32.38
CA ASP A 208 -35.84 2.62 32.98
C ASP A 208 -36.79 3.72 32.48
N PHE A 209 -36.22 4.81 32.00
CA PHE A 209 -36.93 5.99 31.51
C PHE A 209 -36.20 6.64 30.35
N MET A 210 -36.90 7.16 29.33
CA MET A 210 -36.30 7.86 28.18
C MET A 210 -36.85 9.27 28.04
N VAL A 211 -35.95 10.21 27.87
CA VAL A 211 -36.22 11.61 27.50
C VAL A 211 -35.76 11.85 26.08
N VAL A 212 -36.68 12.21 25.20
CA VAL A 212 -36.37 12.57 23.80
C VAL A 212 -36.57 14.07 23.67
N LEU A 213 -35.44 14.78 23.40
CA LEU A 213 -35.39 16.23 23.30
C LEU A 213 -35.50 16.70 21.85
N GLY A 214 -36.31 17.73 21.60
CA GLY A 214 -36.38 18.47 20.34
C GLY A 214 -37.79 18.77 19.87
N GLY A 215 -37.90 19.60 18.84
CA GLY A 215 -39.18 20.13 18.37
C GLY A 215 -40.18 19.04 17.94
N ARG A 216 -41.43 19.20 18.34
CA ARG A 216 -42.53 18.27 17.99
C ARG A 216 -42.80 18.21 16.49
N ASN A 217 -42.49 19.30 15.78
CA ASN A 217 -42.62 19.40 14.33
C ASN A 217 -41.39 18.83 13.56
N SER A 218 -40.38 18.33 14.29
CA SER A 218 -39.17 17.71 13.67
C SER A 218 -39.44 16.26 13.37
N SER A 219 -39.44 15.90 12.08
CA SER A 219 -39.60 14.52 11.59
C SER A 219 -38.63 13.55 12.26
N ASN A 220 -37.34 13.95 12.37
CA ASN A 220 -36.33 13.11 13.01
C ASN A 220 -36.62 12.89 14.49
N THR A 221 -37.00 13.94 15.25
CA THR A 221 -37.30 13.82 16.70
C THR A 221 -38.52 12.94 16.95
N THR A 222 -39.58 13.12 16.16
CA THR A 222 -40.79 12.29 16.25
C THR A 222 -40.50 10.81 16.03
N LYS A 223 -39.67 10.49 15.03
CA LYS A 223 -39.24 9.10 14.76
C LYS A 223 -38.37 8.51 15.87
N LEU A 224 -37.45 9.31 16.46
CA LEU A 224 -36.70 8.89 17.65
C LEU A 224 -37.63 8.58 18.83
N TYR A 225 -38.63 9.44 19.07
CA TYR A 225 -39.63 9.21 20.12
C TYR A 225 -40.38 7.89 19.88
N GLU A 226 -40.85 7.63 18.66
CA GLU A 226 -41.53 6.38 18.33
C GLU A 226 -40.65 5.15 18.59
N ILE A 227 -39.38 5.20 18.19
CA ILE A 227 -38.40 4.11 18.40
C ILE A 227 -38.18 3.89 19.90
N CYS A 228 -37.94 4.95 20.66
CA CYS A 228 -37.72 4.86 22.10
C CYS A 228 -38.96 4.34 22.81
N LYS A 229 -40.17 4.81 22.44
CA LYS A 229 -41.46 4.42 23.03
C LYS A 229 -41.75 2.93 22.80
N ASN A 230 -41.37 2.38 21.66
CA ASN A 230 -41.55 0.95 21.37
C ASN A 230 -40.68 0.06 22.27
N ASN A 231 -39.51 0.55 22.71
CA ASN A 231 -38.57 -0.22 23.54
C ASN A 231 -38.69 0.10 25.04
N CYS A 232 -39.07 1.34 25.41
CA CYS A 232 -39.20 1.81 26.77
C CYS A 232 -40.58 2.47 26.94
N SER A 233 -41.49 1.84 27.67
CA SER A 233 -42.84 2.36 27.90
C SER A 233 -42.85 3.74 28.59
N ASN A 234 -41.84 4.00 29.43
CA ASN A 234 -41.65 5.26 30.14
C ASN A 234 -40.82 6.24 29.28
N THR A 235 -41.38 6.67 28.15
CA THR A 235 -40.69 7.62 27.24
C THR A 235 -41.52 8.90 27.13
N ILE A 236 -40.87 10.04 27.30
CA ILE A 236 -41.44 11.37 27.06
C ILE A 236 -40.77 12.09 25.91
N HIS A 237 -41.50 12.95 25.22
CA HIS A 237 -41.01 13.85 24.20
C HIS A 237 -41.18 15.29 24.68
N VAL A 238 -40.08 16.02 24.82
CA VAL A 238 -40.05 17.39 25.34
C VAL A 238 -39.24 18.29 24.40
N GLU A 239 -39.65 19.55 24.23
CA GLU A 239 -38.96 20.50 23.38
C GLU A 239 -37.76 21.12 24.10
N ASN A 240 -37.88 21.41 25.38
CA ASN A 240 -36.83 22.03 26.20
C ASN A 240 -36.88 21.53 27.67
N SER A 241 -35.97 22.04 28.50
CA SER A 241 -35.86 21.70 29.92
C SER A 241 -37.11 22.02 30.72
N GLY A 242 -37.87 23.07 30.34
CA GLY A 242 -39.10 23.51 31.04
C GLY A 242 -40.20 22.45 31.03
N GLU A 243 -40.29 21.64 29.99
CA GLU A 243 -41.32 20.60 29.86
C GLU A 243 -40.99 19.27 30.58
N ILE A 244 -39.82 19.14 31.20
CA ILE A 244 -39.43 17.93 31.95
C ILE A 244 -40.21 17.93 33.26
N PRO A 245 -41.08 16.90 33.52
CA PRO A 245 -41.88 16.82 34.76
C PRO A 245 -40.98 16.64 36.00
N ASP A 246 -41.29 17.36 37.07
CA ASP A 246 -40.54 17.30 38.33
C ASP A 246 -40.66 15.91 39.00
N ASP A 247 -41.72 15.16 38.70
CA ASP A 247 -41.92 13.78 39.18
C ASP A 247 -40.77 12.83 38.73
N ILE A 248 -40.17 13.07 37.58
CA ILE A 248 -39.03 12.29 37.10
C ILE A 248 -37.80 12.52 38.00
N ILE A 249 -37.61 13.79 38.42
CA ILE A 249 -36.49 14.21 39.25
C ILE A 249 -36.62 13.58 40.66
N ASN A 250 -37.83 13.44 41.15
CA ASN A 250 -38.15 12.95 42.49
C ASN A 250 -38.44 11.45 42.56
N SER A 251 -38.53 10.76 41.43
CA SER A 251 -38.88 9.32 41.36
C SER A 251 -37.71 8.40 41.75
N LYS A 252 -38.06 7.13 42.09
CA LYS A 252 -37.08 6.04 42.33
C LYS A 252 -36.53 5.41 41.03
N ILE A 253 -36.40 6.20 39.95
CA ILE A 253 -35.83 5.75 38.68
C ILE A 253 -34.35 5.59 38.86
N ASN A 254 -33.79 4.41 38.49
CA ASN A 254 -32.35 4.15 38.60
C ASN A 254 -31.59 4.75 37.43
N THR A 255 -32.10 4.59 36.19
CA THR A 255 -31.42 5.01 34.96
C THR A 255 -32.36 5.78 34.04
N VAL A 256 -31.93 6.99 33.63
CA VAL A 256 -32.62 7.84 32.66
C VAL A 256 -31.75 7.96 31.41
N GLY A 257 -32.29 7.54 30.28
CA GLY A 257 -31.67 7.75 28.97
C GLY A 257 -32.10 9.09 28.37
N VAL A 258 -31.18 9.82 27.77
CA VAL A 258 -31.43 11.07 27.06
C VAL A 258 -31.00 10.92 25.61
N THR A 259 -31.89 11.26 24.68
CA THR A 259 -31.53 11.42 23.25
C THR A 259 -32.11 12.72 22.71
N ALA A 260 -31.58 13.20 21.60
CA ALA A 260 -32.03 14.47 21.04
C ALA A 260 -32.05 14.44 19.50
N GLY A 261 -33.05 15.14 18.95
CA GLY A 261 -33.23 15.26 17.51
C GLY A 261 -32.11 16.03 16.82
N ALA A 262 -31.97 15.83 15.50
CA ALA A 262 -30.97 16.47 14.64
C ALA A 262 -31.07 18.01 14.58
N SER A 263 -32.22 18.56 15.02
CA SER A 263 -32.48 20.01 15.12
C SER A 263 -32.33 20.56 16.53
N THR A 264 -31.82 19.78 17.49
CA THR A 264 -31.70 20.17 18.91
C THR A 264 -30.26 20.56 19.21
N PRO A 265 -29.98 21.82 19.61
CA PRO A 265 -28.63 22.26 19.92
C PRO A 265 -28.14 21.75 21.28
N HIS A 266 -26.83 21.77 21.47
CA HIS A 266 -26.19 21.29 22.68
C HIS A 266 -26.62 21.98 23.96
N TRP A 267 -26.92 23.31 23.91
CA TRP A 267 -27.30 24.04 25.10
C TRP A 267 -28.64 23.54 25.68
N ILE A 268 -29.62 23.18 24.82
CA ILE A 268 -30.92 22.61 25.29
C ILE A 268 -30.70 21.25 25.95
N ILE A 269 -29.80 20.41 25.40
CA ILE A 269 -29.45 19.11 25.98
C ILE A 269 -28.81 19.32 27.37
N LYS A 270 -27.87 20.28 27.46
CA LYS A 270 -27.16 20.60 28.70
C LYS A 270 -28.13 21.11 29.77
N GLU A 271 -29.04 22.03 29.42
CA GLU A 271 -30.08 22.53 30.33
C GLU A 271 -31.00 21.42 30.83
N ALA A 272 -31.43 20.52 29.94
CA ALA A 272 -32.27 19.40 30.30
C ALA A 272 -31.57 18.44 31.27
N ILE A 273 -30.29 18.12 31.02
CA ILE A 273 -29.49 17.29 31.92
C ILE A 273 -29.26 18.01 33.26
N SER A 274 -28.94 19.32 33.26
CA SER A 274 -28.75 20.11 34.46
C SER A 274 -30.01 20.14 35.34
N LYS A 275 -31.17 20.37 34.73
CA LYS A 275 -32.45 20.34 35.46
C LYS A 275 -32.71 18.98 36.14
N MET A 276 -32.41 17.87 35.43
CA MET A 276 -32.55 16.52 36.00
C MET A 276 -31.52 16.21 37.09
N CYS A 277 -30.41 16.95 37.16
CA CYS A 277 -29.40 16.81 38.20
C CYS A 277 -29.62 17.73 39.40
N GLU A 278 -30.51 18.72 39.32
CA GLU A 278 -30.83 19.66 40.44
C GLU A 278 -31.30 18.89 41.67
N GLY A 279 -30.59 19.10 42.80
CA GLY A 279 -30.90 18.48 44.09
C GLY A 279 -30.17 17.17 44.41
N LYS A 280 -29.30 16.66 43.55
CA LYS A 280 -28.48 15.46 43.82
C LYS A 280 -27.03 15.76 43.49
N ASN A 281 -26.10 15.49 44.43
CA ASN A 281 -24.64 15.47 44.15
C ASN A 281 -24.33 14.32 43.17
N LEU A 282 -24.61 14.53 41.91
CA LEU A 282 -24.24 13.64 40.83
C LEU A 282 -23.01 14.24 40.14
N GLU A 283 -21.94 13.49 40.08
CA GLU A 283 -20.81 13.79 39.22
C GLU A 283 -21.36 14.03 37.81
N MET A 284 -21.31 15.29 37.41
CA MET A 284 -21.59 15.71 36.02
C MET A 284 -20.50 15.12 35.15
N SER A 285 -20.78 13.90 34.71
CA SER A 285 -19.84 12.90 34.26
C SER A 285 -19.12 13.30 33.00
N GLU A 286 -18.00 12.63 32.82
CA GLU A 286 -17.13 12.50 31.63
C GLU A 286 -17.87 12.62 30.27
N GLN A 287 -19.19 12.33 30.20
CA GLN A 287 -19.98 12.40 28.97
C GLN A 287 -20.26 13.84 28.49
N LEU A 288 -20.42 14.82 29.38
CA LEU A 288 -20.54 16.24 28.97
C LEU A 288 -19.17 16.82 28.56
N ALA A 289 -18.11 16.41 29.24
CA ALA A 289 -16.74 16.73 28.83
C ALA A 289 -16.38 16.04 27.49
N TYR A 290 -16.90 14.83 27.24
CA TYR A 290 -16.73 14.10 25.97
C TYR A 290 -17.48 14.80 24.82
N MET A 291 -18.64 15.42 25.07
CA MET A 291 -19.37 16.21 24.08
C MET A 291 -18.65 17.53 23.72
N GLU A 292 -18.00 18.18 24.68
CA GLU A 292 -17.17 19.37 24.43
C GLU A 292 -15.86 18.99 23.70
N GLN A 293 -15.31 17.80 23.94
CA GLN A 293 -14.13 17.28 23.21
C GLN A 293 -14.47 16.81 21.79
N ASN A 294 -15.71 16.46 21.48
CA ASN A 294 -16.13 16.07 20.14
C ASN A 294 -16.25 17.24 19.15
N ASP A 295 -15.95 18.45 19.54
CA ASP A 295 -15.66 19.57 18.63
C ASP A 295 -14.24 19.45 18.05
N ARG A 296 -13.76 18.20 17.81
CA ARG A 296 -12.46 17.91 17.20
C ARG A 296 -12.37 18.65 15.88
N GLN A 297 -11.52 19.65 15.81
CA GLN A 297 -11.17 20.27 14.55
C GLN A 297 -10.36 19.25 13.73
N ILE A 298 -10.88 18.83 12.60
CA ILE A 298 -10.09 18.06 11.65
C ILE A 298 -8.98 18.95 11.09
N ILE A 299 -7.76 18.44 11.16
CA ILE A 299 -6.55 19.12 10.68
C ILE A 299 -6.10 18.44 9.39
N VAL A 300 -5.75 19.24 8.38
CA VAL A 300 -5.12 18.71 7.16
C VAL A 300 -3.83 17.97 7.54
N GLY A 301 -3.66 16.76 7.02
CA GLY A 301 -2.55 15.88 7.38
C GLY A 301 -2.87 14.89 8.50
N GLN A 302 -3.99 15.03 9.20
CA GLN A 302 -4.41 14.09 10.25
C GLN A 302 -4.81 12.74 9.65
N VAL A 303 -4.38 11.66 10.30
CA VAL A 303 -4.83 10.29 10.00
C VAL A 303 -6.07 9.99 10.84
N ILE A 304 -7.12 9.51 10.20
CA ILE A 304 -8.39 9.19 10.83
C ILE A 304 -8.90 7.83 10.32
N THR A 305 -9.63 7.12 11.16
CA THR A 305 -10.34 5.90 10.76
C THR A 305 -11.76 6.25 10.37
N GLY A 306 -12.16 5.91 9.14
CA GLY A 306 -13.51 6.09 8.66
C GLY A 306 -14.17 4.76 8.32
N THR A 307 -15.50 4.67 8.52
CA THR A 307 -16.29 3.52 8.06
C THR A 307 -16.94 3.85 6.73
N VAL A 308 -16.79 2.99 5.74
CA VAL A 308 -17.33 3.18 4.39
C VAL A 308 -18.86 3.10 4.44
N ILE A 309 -19.53 4.17 4.01
CA ILE A 309 -20.99 4.27 3.95
C ILE A 309 -21.51 3.86 2.58
N THR A 310 -20.91 4.44 1.52
CA THR A 310 -21.29 4.18 0.14
C THR A 310 -20.05 4.19 -0.76
N VAL A 311 -20.11 3.39 -1.82
CA VAL A 311 -19.08 3.33 -2.86
C VAL A 311 -19.77 3.45 -4.21
N ASN A 312 -19.26 4.31 -5.08
CA ASN A 312 -19.63 4.39 -6.48
C ASN A 312 -18.38 4.25 -7.38
N GLU A 313 -18.52 4.33 -8.68
CA GLU A 313 -17.41 4.15 -9.63
C GLU A 313 -16.27 5.18 -9.45
N LYS A 314 -16.57 6.39 -8.96
CA LYS A 314 -15.64 7.53 -8.90
C LYS A 314 -15.15 7.85 -7.50
N GLU A 315 -15.93 7.52 -6.47
CA GLU A 315 -15.67 7.98 -5.10
C GLU A 315 -16.35 7.09 -4.06
N ALA A 316 -15.81 7.07 -2.84
CA ALA A 316 -16.40 6.45 -1.67
C ALA A 316 -16.67 7.50 -0.59
N PHE A 317 -17.76 7.34 0.15
CA PHE A 317 -18.09 8.18 1.30
C PHE A 317 -17.85 7.40 2.58
N LEU A 318 -17.18 8.04 3.53
CA LEU A 318 -16.80 7.45 4.81
C LEU A 318 -17.38 8.26 5.96
N ASN A 319 -18.00 7.58 6.91
CA ASN A 319 -18.26 8.15 8.21
C ASN A 319 -16.94 8.22 8.99
N ILE A 320 -16.48 9.43 9.24
CA ILE A 320 -15.21 9.71 9.91
C ILE A 320 -15.41 10.20 11.36
N GLY A 321 -16.63 10.07 11.91
CA GLY A 321 -16.96 10.57 13.25
C GLY A 321 -16.81 12.08 13.39
N TYR A 322 -16.98 12.82 12.29
CA TYR A 322 -16.87 14.28 12.25
C TYR A 322 -18.16 14.92 11.72
N LYS A 323 -18.24 16.25 11.76
CA LYS A 323 -19.38 17.07 11.32
C LYS A 323 -19.79 16.85 9.86
N SER A 324 -18.92 16.32 9.03
CA SER A 324 -19.21 15.92 7.64
C SER A 324 -18.57 14.58 7.34
N ASP A 325 -19.17 13.86 6.39
CA ASP A 325 -18.56 12.64 5.89
C ASP A 325 -17.27 12.94 5.14
N GLY A 326 -16.41 11.95 5.11
CA GLY A 326 -15.20 11.97 4.31
C GLY A 326 -15.48 11.50 2.89
N LEU A 327 -15.03 12.27 1.91
CA LEU A 327 -15.01 11.91 0.50
C LEU A 327 -13.65 11.32 0.14
N LEU A 328 -13.64 10.09 -0.33
CA LEU A 328 -12.45 9.38 -0.80
C LEU A 328 -12.56 9.16 -2.31
N PRO A 329 -11.98 10.03 -3.16
CA PRO A 329 -11.99 9.89 -4.61
C PRO A 329 -11.23 8.64 -5.06
N LYS A 330 -11.61 8.01 -6.18
CA LYS A 330 -10.91 6.87 -6.78
C LYS A 330 -9.42 7.16 -7.01
N SER A 331 -9.07 8.37 -7.47
CA SER A 331 -7.70 8.84 -7.67
C SER A 331 -6.83 8.86 -6.41
N GLU A 332 -7.47 8.88 -5.23
CA GLU A 332 -6.81 8.86 -3.91
C GLU A 332 -6.79 7.46 -3.27
N VAL A 333 -7.30 6.45 -3.98
CA VAL A 333 -7.26 5.02 -3.61
C VAL A 333 -6.30 4.24 -4.50
N THR A 334 -6.40 4.45 -5.81
CA THR A 334 -5.58 3.76 -6.82
C THR A 334 -5.22 4.71 -7.96
N LYS A 335 -4.05 4.45 -8.57
CA LYS A 335 -3.62 5.11 -9.81
C LYS A 335 -3.95 4.29 -11.05
N ASP A 336 -4.51 3.10 -10.88
CA ASP A 336 -4.92 2.23 -11.97
C ASP A 336 -6.38 2.52 -12.33
N ASP A 337 -6.57 3.10 -13.51
CA ASP A 337 -7.89 3.48 -14.01
C ASP A 337 -8.76 2.27 -14.38
N ASN A 338 -8.17 1.09 -14.57
CA ASN A 338 -8.90 -0.13 -14.95
C ASN A 338 -9.56 -0.84 -13.74
N LEU A 339 -9.15 -0.54 -12.52
CA LEU A 339 -9.73 -1.14 -11.32
C LEU A 339 -11.01 -0.40 -10.91
N ASN A 340 -12.07 -1.14 -10.58
CA ASN A 340 -13.27 -0.54 -10.02
C ASN A 340 -13.08 -0.27 -8.53
N LEU A 341 -13.58 0.87 -8.06
CA LEU A 341 -13.47 1.24 -6.65
C LEU A 341 -14.22 0.27 -5.72
N SER A 342 -15.33 -0.29 -6.19
CA SER A 342 -16.13 -1.30 -5.48
C SER A 342 -15.39 -2.61 -5.21
N ASP A 343 -14.40 -2.95 -6.05
CA ASP A 343 -13.59 -4.16 -5.88
C ASP A 343 -12.49 -3.97 -4.81
N LEU A 344 -12.09 -2.71 -4.61
CA LEU A 344 -11.04 -2.32 -3.66
C LEU A 344 -11.56 -1.95 -2.27
N ILE A 345 -12.81 -1.49 -2.19
CA ILE A 345 -13.43 -0.97 -0.97
C ILE A 345 -14.89 -1.42 -0.90
N GLN A 346 -15.28 -2.02 0.22
CA GLN A 346 -16.65 -2.47 0.44
C GLN A 346 -17.34 -1.63 1.51
N VAL A 347 -18.66 -1.47 1.40
CA VAL A 347 -19.49 -0.80 2.38
C VAL A 347 -19.37 -1.51 3.74
N GLY A 348 -19.23 -0.74 4.82
CA GLY A 348 -19.03 -1.23 6.18
C GLY A 348 -17.56 -1.45 6.57
N ASN A 349 -16.62 -1.44 5.63
CA ASN A 349 -15.19 -1.57 5.95
C ASN A 349 -14.68 -0.33 6.71
N LYS A 350 -13.83 -0.57 7.71
CA LYS A 350 -13.08 0.50 8.38
C LYS A 350 -11.77 0.73 7.64
N LEU A 351 -11.51 1.96 7.24
CA LEU A 351 -10.32 2.37 6.52
C LEU A 351 -9.59 3.47 7.28
N GLU A 352 -8.28 3.33 7.39
CA GLU A 352 -7.41 4.42 7.80
C GLU A 352 -7.10 5.29 6.59
N VAL A 353 -7.32 6.59 6.71
CA VAL A 353 -7.18 7.57 5.65
C VAL A 353 -6.60 8.87 6.18
N LYS A 354 -5.91 9.61 5.33
CA LYS A 354 -5.35 10.92 5.66
C LYS A 354 -6.22 12.04 5.12
N VAL A 355 -6.42 13.07 5.91
CA VAL A 355 -7.15 14.28 5.50
C VAL A 355 -6.26 15.12 4.62
N ILE A 356 -6.68 15.34 3.36
CA ILE A 356 -5.95 16.21 2.40
C ILE A 356 -6.58 17.60 2.25
N ARG A 357 -7.89 17.72 2.45
CA ARG A 357 -8.60 19.00 2.49
C ARG A 357 -9.73 18.95 3.51
N ARG A 358 -9.91 20.03 4.27
CA ARG A 358 -11.00 20.13 5.28
C ARG A 358 -12.38 20.21 4.66
N LYS A 359 -12.49 20.75 3.45
CA LYS A 359 -13.77 20.99 2.78
C LYS A 359 -13.54 21.09 1.27
N ASN A 360 -14.35 20.38 0.47
CA ASN A 360 -14.48 20.62 -0.97
C ASN A 360 -15.65 21.58 -1.23
N GLU A 361 -16.02 21.79 -2.50
CA GLU A 361 -17.16 22.65 -2.91
C GLU A 361 -18.50 22.16 -2.33
N ASP A 362 -18.66 20.84 -2.18
CA ASP A 362 -19.87 20.20 -1.65
C ASP A 362 -19.86 20.09 -0.11
N GLY A 363 -18.78 20.50 0.58
CA GLY A 363 -18.67 20.51 2.04
C GLY A 363 -18.12 19.25 2.68
N TYR A 364 -17.68 18.24 1.91
CA TYR A 364 -17.07 17.02 2.41
C TYR A 364 -15.59 17.20 2.75
N VAL A 365 -15.11 16.45 3.75
CA VAL A 365 -13.68 16.32 4.05
C VAL A 365 -13.04 15.41 3.00
N VAL A 366 -12.05 15.89 2.25
CA VAL A 366 -11.38 15.07 1.24
C VAL A 366 -10.28 14.25 1.87
N LEU A 367 -10.33 12.95 1.61
CA LEU A 367 -9.49 11.92 2.20
C LEU A 367 -8.58 11.29 1.14
N SER A 368 -7.43 10.75 1.57
CA SER A 368 -6.52 10.00 0.72
C SER A 368 -6.00 8.76 1.44
N LYS A 369 -6.05 7.63 0.78
CA LYS A 369 -5.40 6.38 1.17
C LYS A 369 -3.96 6.34 0.63
N ILE A 370 -3.75 6.87 -0.58
CA ILE A 370 -2.43 6.93 -1.23
C ILE A 370 -1.45 7.78 -0.43
N GLU A 371 -1.86 8.96 0.06
CA GLU A 371 -0.98 9.82 0.87
C GLU A 371 -0.62 9.18 2.22
N LEU A 372 -1.54 8.43 2.84
CA LEU A 372 -1.26 7.66 4.04
C LEU A 372 -0.22 6.54 3.77
N GLN A 373 -0.44 5.76 2.71
CA GLN A 373 0.49 4.70 2.30
C GLN A 373 1.87 5.26 1.94
N ARG A 374 1.89 6.42 1.27
CA ARG A 374 3.13 7.10 0.90
C ARG A 374 3.90 7.59 2.13
N GLU A 375 3.21 8.11 3.14
CA GLU A 375 3.84 8.55 4.39
C GLU A 375 4.39 7.35 5.20
N SER A 376 3.64 6.25 5.27
CA SER A 376 4.14 5.00 5.87
C SER A 376 5.37 4.48 5.15
N ALA A 377 5.32 4.45 3.81
CA ALA A 377 6.45 4.03 3.00
C ALA A 377 7.69 4.94 3.19
N PHE A 378 7.50 6.26 3.40
CA PHE A 378 8.61 7.16 3.71
C PHE A 378 9.24 6.88 5.07
N LYS A 379 8.44 6.53 6.08
CA LYS A 379 8.97 6.09 7.38
C LYS A 379 9.80 4.81 7.24
N GLU A 380 9.29 3.82 6.51
CA GLU A 380 10.00 2.58 6.23
C GLU A 380 11.34 2.83 5.51
N VAL A 381 11.35 3.70 4.49
CA VAL A 381 12.58 4.06 3.76
C VAL A 381 13.57 4.81 4.65
N LYS A 382 13.09 5.68 5.54
CA LYS A 382 13.93 6.39 6.49
C LYS A 382 14.54 5.45 7.53
N GLU A 383 13.73 4.57 8.12
CA GLU A 383 14.18 3.54 9.06
C GLU A 383 15.18 2.57 8.39
N ALA A 384 14.93 2.18 7.14
CA ALA A 384 15.88 1.37 6.38
C ALA A 384 17.21 2.08 6.14
N SER A 385 17.19 3.41 5.90
CA SER A 385 18.40 4.22 5.79
C SER A 385 19.18 4.31 7.11
N GLU A 386 18.49 4.48 8.23
CA GLU A 386 19.10 4.59 9.57
C GLU A 386 19.66 3.25 10.06
N ASN A 387 18.92 2.16 9.84
CA ASN A 387 19.28 0.80 10.30
C ASN A 387 20.12 0.02 9.28
N LYS A 388 20.41 0.59 8.10
CA LYS A 388 21.09 -0.07 6.97
C LYS A 388 20.41 -1.36 6.50
N ASN A 389 19.09 -1.42 6.61
CA ASN A 389 18.30 -2.55 6.12
C ASN A 389 18.09 -2.44 4.61
N SER A 390 18.11 -3.59 3.92
CA SER A 390 17.82 -3.65 2.50
C SER A 390 16.32 -3.48 2.21
N LEU A 391 16.00 -2.90 1.06
CA LEU A 391 14.64 -2.73 0.54
C LEU A 391 14.53 -3.31 -0.87
N LYS A 392 13.43 -4.00 -1.16
CA LYS A 392 13.08 -4.45 -2.51
C LYS A 392 12.37 -3.33 -3.25
N VAL A 393 12.95 -2.87 -4.34
CA VAL A 393 12.45 -1.78 -5.15
C VAL A 393 12.21 -2.23 -6.59
N LEU A 394 11.12 -1.76 -7.20
CA LEU A 394 10.80 -2.08 -8.59
C LEU A 394 11.38 -1.02 -9.52
N VAL A 395 12.23 -1.42 -10.44
CA VAL A 395 12.81 -0.52 -11.46
C VAL A 395 11.74 -0.12 -12.46
N LYS A 396 11.50 1.19 -12.59
CA LYS A 396 10.49 1.75 -13.51
C LYS A 396 11.09 2.29 -14.79
N ASP A 397 12.31 2.83 -14.72
CA ASP A 397 12.93 3.50 -15.85
C ASP A 397 14.46 3.48 -15.72
N ALA A 398 15.15 3.61 -16.85
CA ALA A 398 16.61 3.75 -16.95
C ALA A 398 16.96 5.09 -17.58
N VAL A 399 17.78 5.88 -16.90
CA VAL A 399 18.24 7.21 -17.36
C VAL A 399 19.76 7.22 -17.51
N LYS A 400 20.32 8.21 -18.22
CA LYS A 400 21.78 8.31 -18.48
C LYS A 400 22.67 8.22 -17.21
N GLY A 401 22.15 8.60 -16.04
CA GLY A 401 22.91 8.57 -14.77
C GLY A 401 22.66 7.36 -13.88
N GLY A 402 21.71 6.48 -14.21
CA GLY A 402 21.33 5.35 -13.36
C GLY A 402 19.90 4.86 -13.56
N LEU A 403 19.39 4.14 -12.58
CA LEU A 403 18.04 3.60 -12.58
C LEU A 403 17.09 4.44 -11.71
N VAL A 404 15.85 4.53 -12.15
CA VAL A 404 14.74 5.09 -11.40
C VAL A 404 13.87 3.95 -10.93
N ALA A 405 13.89 3.68 -9.64
CA ALA A 405 13.09 2.65 -9.01
C ALA A 405 11.96 3.26 -8.15
N ALA A 406 10.97 2.45 -7.81
CA ALA A 406 9.85 2.80 -6.97
C ALA A 406 9.68 1.82 -5.81
N TYR A 407 9.50 2.36 -4.61
CA TYR A 407 9.10 1.62 -3.41
C TYR A 407 7.76 2.14 -2.92
N LYS A 408 6.70 1.35 -3.02
CA LYS A 408 5.33 1.76 -2.63
C LYS A 408 4.94 3.18 -3.14
N GLY A 409 5.32 3.50 -4.39
CA GLY A 409 5.05 4.81 -5.00
C GLY A 409 6.07 5.92 -4.69
N ILE A 410 7.10 5.65 -3.91
CA ILE A 410 8.22 6.57 -3.64
C ILE A 410 9.29 6.37 -4.71
N ARG A 411 9.73 7.45 -5.33
CA ARG A 411 10.82 7.43 -6.30
C ARG A 411 12.17 7.34 -5.59
N ILE A 412 12.98 6.34 -5.98
CA ILE A 412 14.33 6.09 -5.49
C ILE A 412 15.27 6.09 -6.69
N PHE A 413 16.41 6.76 -6.57
CA PHE A 413 17.41 6.80 -7.61
C PHE A 413 18.59 5.88 -7.27
N ILE A 414 19.02 5.06 -8.22
CA ILE A 414 20.19 4.18 -8.10
C ILE A 414 21.21 4.63 -9.15
N PRO A 415 22.31 5.29 -8.76
CA PRO A 415 23.35 5.70 -9.72
C PRO A 415 23.91 4.49 -10.50
N ALA A 416 24.29 4.67 -11.76
CA ALA A 416 24.83 3.60 -12.59
C ALA A 416 26.03 2.86 -11.96
N SER A 417 26.90 3.59 -11.24
CA SER A 417 28.04 3.03 -10.51
C SER A 417 27.65 2.22 -9.26
N HIS A 418 26.40 2.27 -8.84
CA HIS A 418 25.85 1.59 -7.66
C HIS A 418 24.89 0.44 -8.00
N VAL A 419 24.73 0.09 -9.28
CA VAL A 419 23.84 -1.00 -9.71
C VAL A 419 24.51 -2.36 -9.54
N GLU A 420 25.76 -2.50 -10.02
CA GLU A 420 26.53 -3.76 -10.01
C GLU A 420 27.96 -3.54 -9.51
N LEU A 421 28.67 -4.64 -9.26
CA LEU A 421 30.09 -4.62 -8.90
C LEU A 421 30.99 -4.19 -10.06
N PHE A 422 30.53 -4.37 -11.29
CA PHE A 422 31.22 -4.04 -12.54
C PHE A 422 30.42 -3.01 -13.34
N HIS A 423 31.06 -2.42 -14.36
CA HIS A 423 30.41 -1.42 -15.21
C HIS A 423 29.35 -2.10 -16.10
N VAL A 424 28.11 -1.64 -16.03
CA VAL A 424 27.02 -2.10 -16.88
C VAL A 424 26.81 -1.11 -18.02
N ASN A 425 26.95 -1.58 -19.25
CA ASN A 425 26.79 -0.74 -20.44
C ASN A 425 25.33 -0.44 -20.77
N ASP A 426 24.44 -1.39 -20.51
CA ASP A 426 23.00 -1.25 -20.76
C ASP A 426 22.18 -1.46 -19.47
N LEU A 427 21.63 -0.35 -18.97
CA LEU A 427 20.80 -0.34 -17.78
C LEU A 427 19.34 -0.72 -18.06
N SER A 428 18.92 -0.75 -19.33
CA SER A 428 17.54 -1.05 -19.71
C SER A 428 17.12 -2.48 -19.35
N VAL A 429 18.08 -3.40 -19.24
CA VAL A 429 17.88 -4.80 -18.83
C VAL A 429 17.22 -4.94 -17.45
N TYR A 430 17.32 -3.92 -16.61
CA TYR A 430 16.76 -3.91 -15.25
C TYR A 430 15.33 -3.38 -15.17
N ILE A 431 14.81 -2.76 -16.22
CA ILE A 431 13.45 -2.23 -16.24
C ILE A 431 12.44 -3.36 -15.99
N GLY A 432 11.52 -3.13 -15.06
CA GLY A 432 10.49 -4.10 -14.64
C GLY A 432 10.98 -5.17 -13.64
N LYS A 433 12.27 -5.19 -13.28
CA LYS A 433 12.80 -6.12 -12.27
C LYS A 433 12.74 -5.53 -10.87
N GLU A 434 12.56 -6.40 -9.90
CA GLU A 434 12.76 -6.05 -8.50
C GLU A 434 14.22 -6.18 -8.12
N LEU A 435 14.78 -5.14 -7.53
CA LEU A 435 16.14 -5.11 -7.02
C LEU A 435 16.14 -4.89 -5.52
N GLU A 436 17.00 -5.61 -4.83
CA GLU A 436 17.29 -5.37 -3.43
C GLU A 436 18.40 -4.33 -3.29
N VAL A 437 18.16 -3.28 -2.51
CA VAL A 437 19.08 -2.13 -2.42
C VAL A 437 19.14 -1.58 -0.99
N ASN A 438 20.29 -1.01 -0.63
CA ASN A 438 20.47 -0.24 0.60
C ASN A 438 20.32 1.25 0.31
N ILE A 439 19.67 1.97 1.20
CA ILE A 439 19.54 3.43 1.09
C ILE A 439 20.85 4.08 1.58
N ILE A 440 21.52 4.82 0.70
CA ILE A 440 22.78 5.51 1.03
C ILE A 440 22.59 6.99 1.32
N GLU A 441 21.55 7.60 0.78
CA GLU A 441 21.25 9.02 1.02
C GLU A 441 19.73 9.23 1.13
N PHE A 442 19.30 9.87 2.22
CA PHE A 442 17.93 10.32 2.43
C PHE A 442 17.96 11.78 2.84
N LYS A 443 17.58 12.69 1.93
CA LYS A 443 17.55 14.15 2.18
C LYS A 443 16.16 14.71 1.93
N GLU A 444 15.68 15.50 2.88
CA GLU A 444 14.49 16.32 2.72
C GLU A 444 14.90 17.72 2.26
N GLU A 445 14.49 18.10 1.05
CA GLU A 445 14.73 19.43 0.48
C GLU A 445 13.44 20.24 0.43
N ARG A 446 13.54 21.56 0.37
CA ARG A 446 12.36 22.47 0.32
C ARG A 446 11.42 22.19 -0.87
N LYS A 447 11.90 21.58 -1.96
CA LYS A 447 11.15 21.27 -3.19
C LYS A 447 10.89 19.78 -3.41
N GLY A 448 11.24 18.91 -2.46
CA GLY A 448 11.07 17.48 -2.59
C GLY A 448 12.01 16.68 -1.72
N ARG A 449 12.01 15.35 -1.92
CA ARG A 449 12.89 14.43 -1.19
C ARG A 449 13.82 13.74 -2.17
N ARG A 450 15.11 13.74 -1.85
CA ARG A 450 16.12 13.02 -2.62
C ARG A 450 16.48 11.74 -1.89
N ILE A 451 16.24 10.60 -2.54
CA ILE A 451 16.53 9.28 -2.01
C ILE A 451 17.42 8.57 -3.01
N VAL A 452 18.61 8.18 -2.56
CA VAL A 452 19.61 7.48 -3.37
C VAL A 452 19.89 6.12 -2.73
N ALA A 453 19.93 5.08 -3.55
CA ALA A 453 20.18 3.72 -3.11
C ALA A 453 21.36 3.08 -3.84
N SER A 454 21.94 2.05 -3.23
CA SER A 454 23.03 1.24 -3.77
C SER A 454 22.70 -0.24 -3.68
N ARG A 455 22.80 -0.95 -4.78
CA ARG A 455 22.81 -2.41 -4.83
C ARG A 455 24.23 -2.95 -4.68
N ARG A 456 25.20 -2.19 -5.18
CA ARG A 456 26.61 -2.58 -5.17
C ARG A 456 27.13 -2.92 -3.78
N ASP A 457 26.77 -2.13 -2.77
CA ASP A 457 27.22 -2.36 -1.39
C ASP A 457 26.64 -3.64 -0.81
N LEU A 458 25.39 -3.95 -1.17
CA LEU A 458 24.74 -5.21 -0.80
C LEU A 458 25.46 -6.41 -1.44
N LEU A 459 25.66 -6.35 -2.77
CA LEU A 459 26.36 -7.41 -3.50
C LEU A 459 27.80 -7.60 -3.01
N LYS A 460 28.46 -6.51 -2.58
CA LYS A 460 29.79 -6.58 -2.00
C LYS A 460 29.80 -7.32 -0.67
N SER A 461 28.89 -6.98 0.23
CA SER A 461 28.76 -7.67 1.50
C SER A 461 28.35 -9.14 1.35
N GLU A 462 27.42 -9.45 0.43
CA GLU A 462 27.06 -10.84 0.12
C GLU A 462 28.26 -11.63 -0.43
N LYS A 463 29.07 -11.00 -1.29
CA LYS A 463 30.28 -11.62 -1.82
C LYS A 463 31.30 -11.86 -0.70
N GLU A 464 31.53 -10.89 0.17
CA GLU A 464 32.45 -11.01 1.31
C GLU A 464 32.01 -12.14 2.27
N VAL A 465 30.72 -12.23 2.58
CA VAL A 465 30.18 -13.32 3.43
C VAL A 465 30.38 -14.68 2.75
N LYS A 466 30.06 -14.81 1.46
CA LYS A 466 30.29 -16.06 0.71
C LYS A 466 31.76 -16.43 0.63
N GLU A 467 32.65 -15.45 0.42
CA GLU A 467 34.09 -15.66 0.45
C GLU A 467 34.54 -16.18 1.83
N GLU A 468 34.06 -15.58 2.92
CA GLU A 468 34.40 -16.04 4.29
C GLU A 468 33.85 -17.44 4.59
N GLU A 469 32.63 -17.74 4.17
CA GLU A 469 32.06 -19.09 4.28
C GLU A 469 32.90 -20.10 3.50
N THR A 470 33.31 -19.77 2.27
CA THR A 470 34.18 -20.61 1.46
C THR A 470 35.54 -20.82 2.11
N TRP A 471 36.20 -19.73 2.58
CA TRP A 471 37.47 -19.84 3.31
C TRP A 471 37.35 -20.70 4.58
N SER A 472 36.19 -20.72 5.21
CA SER A 472 35.95 -21.54 6.41
C SER A 472 35.78 -23.02 6.07
N SER A 473 35.17 -23.32 4.92
CA SER A 473 34.86 -24.68 4.47
C SER A 473 36.04 -25.37 3.74
N LEU A 474 37.02 -24.59 3.25
CA LEU A 474 38.20 -25.17 2.57
C LEU A 474 39.12 -25.84 3.58
N GLU A 475 39.47 -27.11 3.30
CA GLU A 475 40.41 -27.90 4.08
C GLU A 475 41.62 -28.26 3.22
N LYS A 476 42.80 -28.26 3.89
CA LYS A 476 44.04 -28.71 3.25
C LYS A 476 43.93 -30.20 2.90
N ASP A 477 44.65 -30.63 1.85
CA ASP A 477 44.74 -32.02 1.43
C ASP A 477 43.41 -32.58 0.86
N THR A 478 42.51 -31.73 0.37
CA THR A 478 41.25 -32.12 -0.27
C THR A 478 41.29 -31.81 -1.80
N ILE A 479 40.47 -32.56 -2.55
CA ILE A 479 40.28 -32.33 -3.99
C ILE A 479 38.97 -31.59 -4.19
N VAL A 480 39.04 -30.47 -4.92
CA VAL A 480 37.88 -29.61 -5.21
C VAL A 480 37.81 -29.32 -6.72
N GLU A 481 36.65 -28.98 -7.22
CA GLU A 481 36.49 -28.49 -8.60
C GLU A 481 36.63 -26.98 -8.62
N GLY A 482 37.44 -26.49 -9.59
CA GLY A 482 37.63 -25.06 -9.82
C GLY A 482 37.53 -24.74 -11.31
N GLU A 483 37.32 -23.46 -11.62
CA GLU A 483 37.27 -22.94 -13.00
C GLU A 483 38.48 -22.02 -13.28
N VAL A 484 39.19 -22.25 -14.35
CA VAL A 484 40.34 -21.39 -14.77
C VAL A 484 39.82 -20.02 -15.17
N LYS A 485 40.12 -18.99 -14.38
CA LYS A 485 39.71 -17.60 -14.66
C LYS A 485 40.74 -16.80 -15.43
N ARG A 486 42.03 -17.00 -15.16
CA ARG A 486 43.11 -16.21 -15.72
C ARG A 486 44.40 -17.04 -15.81
N LEU A 487 45.12 -16.89 -16.90
CA LEU A 487 46.44 -17.46 -17.11
C LEU A 487 47.51 -16.37 -16.99
N THR A 488 48.68 -16.71 -16.43
CA THR A 488 49.86 -15.85 -16.27
C THR A 488 51.10 -16.68 -16.60
N ASP A 489 52.25 -16.04 -16.82
CA ASP A 489 53.52 -16.73 -17.19
C ASP A 489 53.97 -17.75 -16.12
N PHE A 490 53.60 -17.56 -14.85
CA PHE A 490 54.02 -18.41 -13.74
C PHE A 490 52.96 -19.41 -13.29
N GLY A 491 51.74 -19.36 -13.85
CA GLY A 491 50.67 -20.27 -13.45
C GLY A 491 49.28 -19.83 -13.87
N ALA A 492 48.25 -20.48 -13.33
CA ALA A 492 46.86 -20.19 -13.54
C ALA A 492 46.16 -19.77 -12.25
N PHE A 493 45.24 -18.82 -12.36
CA PHE A 493 44.28 -18.53 -11.28
C PHE A 493 43.00 -19.33 -11.52
N VAL A 494 42.67 -20.13 -10.53
CA VAL A 494 41.52 -21.03 -10.57
C VAL A 494 40.56 -20.60 -9.50
N ASP A 495 39.32 -20.30 -9.88
CA ASP A 495 38.24 -19.98 -8.98
C ASP A 495 37.70 -21.28 -8.33
N VAL A 496 37.82 -21.34 -7.05
CA VAL A 496 37.25 -22.43 -6.23
C VAL A 496 36.11 -21.86 -5.39
N GLN A 497 34.88 -22.02 -5.88
CA GLN A 497 33.65 -21.55 -5.19
C GLN A 497 33.68 -20.06 -4.80
N GLY A 498 34.25 -19.19 -5.64
CA GLY A 498 34.33 -17.75 -5.41
C GLY A 498 35.65 -17.27 -4.80
N VAL A 499 36.60 -18.16 -4.53
CA VAL A 499 37.94 -17.85 -4.03
C VAL A 499 38.98 -18.17 -5.11
N ASP A 500 39.83 -17.21 -5.42
CA ASP A 500 40.91 -17.37 -6.39
C ASP A 500 42.09 -18.14 -5.78
N GLY A 501 42.40 -19.33 -6.29
CA GLY A 501 43.55 -20.11 -5.94
C GLY A 501 44.64 -20.04 -7.03
N LEU A 502 45.89 -20.03 -6.60
CA LEU A 502 47.06 -20.06 -7.49
C LEU A 502 47.47 -21.50 -7.79
N LEU A 503 47.45 -21.87 -9.05
CA LEU A 503 48.00 -23.10 -9.61
C LEU A 503 49.32 -22.76 -10.31
N HIS A 504 50.45 -23.00 -9.63
CA HIS A 504 51.78 -22.74 -10.20
C HIS A 504 52.06 -23.65 -11.41
N VAL A 505 52.86 -23.19 -12.40
CA VAL A 505 53.16 -23.96 -13.60
C VAL A 505 53.73 -25.35 -13.29
N SER A 506 54.55 -25.49 -12.25
CA SER A 506 55.11 -26.78 -11.80
C SER A 506 54.11 -27.75 -11.20
N GLU A 507 52.94 -27.28 -10.87
CA GLU A 507 51.85 -28.04 -10.25
C GLU A 507 50.73 -28.40 -11.24
N ILE A 508 50.86 -28.04 -12.51
CA ILE A 508 49.90 -28.33 -13.58
C ILE A 508 49.99 -29.79 -14.01
N SER A 509 51.24 -30.27 -14.28
CA SER A 509 51.49 -31.63 -14.78
C SER A 509 52.77 -32.21 -14.19
N TRP A 510 52.90 -33.56 -14.23
CA TRP A 510 54.16 -34.25 -13.97
C TRP A 510 55.21 -34.04 -15.06
N GLY A 511 54.78 -33.77 -16.31
CA GLY A 511 55.64 -33.41 -17.43
C GLY A 511 56.03 -31.93 -17.40
N ARG A 512 57.06 -31.58 -18.20
CA ARG A 512 57.51 -30.19 -18.31
C ARG A 512 56.51 -29.36 -19.10
N VAL A 513 55.85 -28.40 -18.42
CA VAL A 513 54.97 -27.42 -19.05
C VAL A 513 55.76 -26.11 -19.19
N GLU A 514 55.93 -25.61 -20.41
CA GLU A 514 56.62 -24.33 -20.65
C GLU A 514 55.71 -23.14 -20.42
N LYS A 515 54.46 -23.21 -20.85
CA LYS A 515 53.43 -22.19 -20.63
C LYS A 515 52.14 -22.82 -20.14
N PRO A 516 51.46 -22.22 -19.17
CA PRO A 516 50.18 -22.70 -18.71
C PRO A 516 49.09 -22.81 -19.79
N GLU A 517 49.20 -21.95 -20.84
CA GLU A 517 48.30 -21.93 -22.00
C GLU A 517 48.33 -23.22 -22.84
N ASP A 518 49.43 -23.95 -22.79
CA ASP A 518 49.61 -25.19 -23.53
C ASP A 518 48.76 -26.34 -22.96
N SER A 519 48.46 -26.25 -21.66
CA SER A 519 47.73 -27.30 -20.91
C SER A 519 46.35 -26.90 -20.41
N LEU A 520 46.08 -25.60 -20.25
CA LEU A 520 44.85 -25.08 -19.65
C LEU A 520 44.22 -23.99 -20.54
N LYS A 521 42.87 -23.95 -20.56
CA LYS A 521 42.10 -22.90 -21.25
C LYS A 521 41.24 -22.16 -20.23
N ILE A 522 41.12 -20.84 -20.41
CA ILE A 522 40.23 -20.03 -19.60
C ILE A 522 38.78 -20.56 -19.72
N GLY A 523 38.05 -20.65 -18.59
CA GLY A 523 36.70 -21.17 -18.51
C GLY A 523 36.62 -22.70 -18.38
N THR A 524 37.75 -23.42 -18.38
CA THR A 524 37.75 -24.89 -18.21
C THR A 524 37.61 -25.24 -16.74
N LYS A 525 36.71 -26.18 -16.43
CA LYS A 525 36.61 -26.78 -15.10
C LYS A 525 37.69 -27.83 -14.91
N VAL A 526 38.44 -27.71 -13.82
CA VAL A 526 39.55 -28.61 -13.48
C VAL A 526 39.38 -29.09 -12.03
N LYS A 527 39.77 -30.33 -11.79
CA LYS A 527 39.92 -30.86 -10.42
C LYS A 527 41.26 -30.45 -9.88
N VAL A 528 41.28 -29.80 -8.75
CA VAL A 528 42.53 -29.33 -8.13
C VAL A 528 42.61 -29.85 -6.69
N TYR A 529 43.82 -30.18 -6.30
CA TYR A 529 44.17 -30.56 -4.93
C TYR A 529 44.67 -29.33 -4.19
N ILE A 530 44.21 -29.13 -2.97
CA ILE A 530 44.60 -28.00 -2.11
C ILE A 530 45.91 -28.32 -1.44
N LEU A 531 47.00 -27.64 -1.82
CA LEU A 531 48.32 -27.82 -1.25
C LEU A 531 48.51 -27.11 0.06
N ASP A 532 48.05 -25.85 0.12
CA ASP A 532 48.21 -25.00 1.28
C ASP A 532 47.15 -23.90 1.28
N ILE A 533 46.74 -23.53 2.52
CA ILE A 533 45.70 -22.51 2.79
C ILE A 533 46.25 -21.51 3.79
N ASP A 534 46.51 -20.28 3.35
CA ASP A 534 46.81 -19.16 4.24
C ASP A 534 45.57 -18.29 4.39
N LYS A 535 44.78 -18.55 5.44
CA LYS A 535 43.52 -17.84 5.74
C LYS A 535 43.74 -16.36 6.08
N GLU A 536 44.91 -16.02 6.69
CA GLU A 536 45.21 -14.63 7.05
C GLU A 536 45.54 -13.77 5.84
N LYS A 537 46.33 -14.33 4.91
CA LYS A 537 46.77 -13.65 3.68
C LYS A 537 45.81 -13.91 2.52
N LYS A 538 44.74 -14.66 2.72
CA LYS A 538 43.79 -15.08 1.68
C LYS A 538 44.49 -15.68 0.45
N LYS A 539 45.41 -16.63 0.66
CA LYS A 539 46.14 -17.32 -0.39
C LYS A 539 45.81 -18.81 -0.39
N LEU A 540 45.47 -19.30 -1.56
CA LEU A 540 45.14 -20.70 -1.79
C LEU A 540 46.09 -21.25 -2.86
N SER A 541 46.87 -22.27 -2.50
CA SER A 541 47.82 -22.93 -3.41
C SER A 541 47.22 -24.25 -3.88
N LEU A 542 47.20 -24.45 -5.17
CA LEU A 542 46.52 -25.57 -5.83
C LEU A 542 47.50 -26.43 -6.61
N SER A 543 47.16 -27.71 -6.82
CA SER A 543 47.90 -28.64 -7.66
C SER A 543 46.96 -29.54 -8.47
N ILE A 544 47.12 -29.64 -9.76
CA ILE A 544 46.52 -30.68 -10.61
C ILE A 544 47.36 -31.93 -10.54
N LYS A 545 48.66 -31.77 -10.49
CA LYS A 545 49.65 -32.86 -10.44
C LYS A 545 49.33 -33.88 -9.35
N LYS A 546 48.90 -33.42 -8.15
CA LYS A 546 48.54 -34.33 -7.03
C LYS A 546 47.18 -35.00 -7.19
N THR A 547 46.35 -34.61 -8.14
CA THR A 547 45.11 -35.31 -8.46
C THR A 547 45.31 -36.54 -9.31
N ILE A 548 46.53 -36.67 -9.90
CA ILE A 548 46.96 -37.78 -10.75
C ILE A 548 48.04 -38.56 -10.00
N GLU A 549 47.95 -39.89 -9.98
CA GLU A 549 48.97 -40.73 -9.32
C GLU A 549 50.35 -40.42 -9.92
N ASP A 550 51.41 -40.45 -9.04
CA ASP A 550 52.78 -40.30 -9.50
C ASP A 550 53.10 -41.43 -10.49
N PRO A 551 53.42 -41.08 -11.76
CA PRO A 551 53.70 -42.08 -12.78
C PRO A 551 54.82 -43.07 -12.41
N TRP A 552 55.72 -42.69 -11.47
CA TRP A 552 56.77 -43.56 -10.99
C TRP A 552 56.29 -44.61 -9.97
N THR A 553 55.08 -44.50 -9.44
CA THR A 553 54.56 -45.45 -8.43
C THR A 553 54.42 -46.88 -9.00
N ASN A 554 54.01 -47.00 -10.25
CA ASN A 554 53.74 -48.28 -10.91
C ASN A 554 54.64 -48.47 -12.16
N VAL A 555 55.81 -47.79 -12.20
CA VAL A 555 56.68 -47.77 -13.37
C VAL A 555 57.24 -49.15 -13.72
N ASP A 556 57.57 -49.98 -12.70
CA ASP A 556 58.08 -51.34 -12.89
C ASP A 556 57.07 -52.29 -13.53
N ILE A 557 55.76 -52.08 -13.24
CA ILE A 557 54.69 -52.89 -13.81
C ILE A 557 54.35 -52.45 -15.22
N LYS A 558 54.42 -51.13 -15.46
CA LYS A 558 54.02 -50.53 -16.75
C LYS A 558 55.13 -50.66 -17.79
N TYR A 559 56.40 -50.56 -17.33
CA TYR A 559 57.58 -50.60 -18.16
C TYR A 559 58.56 -51.71 -17.72
N PRO A 560 58.17 -52.99 -17.86
CA PRO A 560 59.05 -54.10 -17.45
C PRO A 560 60.29 -54.20 -18.35
N VAL A 561 61.40 -54.59 -17.76
CA VAL A 561 62.70 -54.77 -18.45
C VAL A 561 62.51 -55.77 -19.59
N GLY A 562 63.03 -55.46 -20.75
CA GLY A 562 62.94 -56.26 -21.97
C GLY A 562 61.82 -55.88 -22.92
N ASN A 563 60.85 -55.08 -22.52
CA ASN A 563 59.73 -54.64 -23.37
C ASN A 563 60.22 -53.51 -24.32
N ILE A 564 59.61 -53.44 -25.50
CA ILE A 564 59.78 -52.39 -26.47
C ILE A 564 58.73 -51.32 -26.21
N VAL A 565 59.17 -50.08 -26.10
CA VAL A 565 58.29 -48.92 -25.82
C VAL A 565 58.47 -47.84 -26.87
N LEU A 566 57.47 -47.05 -27.12
CA LEU A 566 57.51 -45.85 -27.94
C LEU A 566 57.75 -44.67 -26.98
N GLY A 567 58.69 -43.77 -27.34
CA GLY A 567 58.92 -42.60 -26.59
C GLY A 567 59.39 -41.44 -27.47
N LYS A 568 59.21 -40.21 -27.03
CA LYS A 568 59.54 -39.01 -27.76
C LYS A 568 60.82 -38.39 -27.23
N ILE A 569 61.75 -38.06 -28.10
CA ILE A 569 63.01 -37.42 -27.72
C ILE A 569 62.76 -35.98 -27.30
N VAL A 570 63.06 -35.68 -26.04
CA VAL A 570 62.78 -34.34 -25.45
C VAL A 570 64.03 -33.50 -25.29
N ARG A 571 65.18 -34.10 -25.09
CA ARG A 571 66.47 -33.36 -24.99
C ARG A 571 67.64 -34.25 -25.18
N PHE A 572 68.77 -33.63 -25.56
CA PHE A 572 70.04 -34.30 -25.62
C PHE A 572 70.97 -33.92 -24.45
N ALA A 573 71.82 -34.85 -24.09
CA ALA A 573 72.95 -34.66 -23.18
C ALA A 573 74.22 -35.22 -23.80
N ASN A 574 75.38 -34.81 -23.32
CA ASN A 574 76.71 -35.28 -23.88
C ASN A 574 76.87 -36.80 -23.87
N PHE A 575 76.12 -37.48 -23.01
CA PHE A 575 76.20 -38.92 -22.77
C PHE A 575 74.99 -39.71 -23.32
N GLY A 576 74.02 -39.04 -23.95
CA GLY A 576 72.86 -39.72 -24.52
C GLY A 576 71.63 -38.83 -24.77
N ALA A 577 70.54 -39.44 -25.14
CA ALA A 577 69.27 -38.77 -25.43
C ALA A 577 68.20 -39.10 -24.29
N PHE A 578 67.49 -38.07 -23.85
CA PHE A 578 66.34 -38.26 -22.97
C PHE A 578 65.05 -38.44 -23.79
N VAL A 579 64.39 -39.46 -23.48
CA VAL A 579 63.13 -39.90 -24.12
C VAL A 579 61.98 -39.90 -23.14
N GLU A 580 60.98 -39.08 -23.36
CA GLU A 580 59.76 -39.10 -22.59
C GLU A 580 58.89 -40.26 -23.03
N LEU A 581 58.59 -41.16 -22.10
CA LEU A 581 57.70 -42.29 -22.30
C LEU A 581 56.23 -41.89 -22.01
N GLU A 582 56.06 -41.09 -21.01
CA GLU A 582 54.80 -40.42 -20.64
C GLU A 582 55.15 -39.17 -19.80
N PRO A 583 54.19 -38.21 -19.64
CA PRO A 583 54.44 -36.99 -18.90
C PRO A 583 55.00 -37.27 -17.49
N GLY A 584 56.25 -36.86 -17.24
CA GLY A 584 56.99 -37.05 -15.98
C GLY A 584 57.81 -38.32 -15.88
N VAL A 585 57.86 -39.18 -16.93
CA VAL A 585 58.74 -40.36 -16.99
C VAL A 585 59.71 -40.19 -18.15
N ASP A 586 60.91 -39.67 -17.84
CA ASP A 586 62.00 -39.53 -18.76
C ASP A 586 62.96 -40.75 -18.66
N ALA A 587 63.20 -41.40 -19.76
CA ALA A 587 64.17 -42.47 -19.90
C ALA A 587 65.43 -42.00 -20.62
N LEU A 588 66.52 -42.65 -20.38
CA LEU A 588 67.79 -42.31 -21.00
C LEU A 588 68.21 -43.39 -21.98
N VAL A 589 68.47 -42.97 -23.22
CA VAL A 589 69.21 -43.78 -24.20
C VAL A 589 70.68 -43.33 -24.17
N HIS A 590 71.53 -44.16 -23.57
CA HIS A 590 72.98 -43.86 -23.55
C HIS A 590 73.53 -43.83 -25.01
N ILE A 591 74.52 -42.98 -25.28
CA ILE A 591 75.08 -42.81 -26.62
C ILE A 591 75.54 -44.13 -27.29
N SER A 592 76.02 -45.06 -26.48
CA SER A 592 76.41 -46.41 -26.91
C SER A 592 75.24 -47.34 -27.28
N GLN A 593 73.99 -46.92 -26.93
CA GLN A 593 72.77 -47.69 -27.15
C GLN A 593 71.86 -47.09 -28.24
N ILE A 594 72.37 -46.04 -28.92
CA ILE A 594 71.63 -45.36 -30.01
C ILE A 594 71.79 -46.13 -31.31
N SER A 595 73.03 -46.54 -31.68
CA SER A 595 73.35 -47.17 -32.98
C SER A 595 74.48 -48.19 -32.86
N HIS A 596 74.52 -49.15 -33.77
CA HIS A 596 75.64 -50.08 -33.92
C HIS A 596 76.93 -49.42 -34.50
N LYS A 597 76.78 -48.27 -35.18
CA LYS A 597 77.85 -47.45 -35.65
C LYS A 597 78.31 -46.47 -34.58
N ARG A 598 79.59 -46.24 -34.45
CA ARG A 598 80.12 -45.27 -33.47
C ARG A 598 79.66 -43.84 -33.84
N ILE A 599 78.89 -43.20 -33.02
CA ILE A 599 78.43 -41.82 -33.14
C ILE A 599 79.16 -40.97 -32.08
N ASN A 600 79.45 -39.70 -32.42
CA ASN A 600 80.21 -38.79 -31.55
C ASN A 600 79.24 -37.96 -30.69
N LYS A 601 78.03 -37.67 -31.21
CA LYS A 601 76.95 -36.93 -30.50
C LYS A 601 75.62 -37.57 -30.79
N PRO A 602 74.68 -37.58 -29.82
CA PRO A 602 73.33 -38.09 -30.03
C PRO A 602 72.56 -37.37 -31.16
N GLU A 603 72.85 -36.10 -31.37
CA GLU A 603 72.24 -35.23 -32.39
C GLU A 603 72.62 -35.66 -33.84
N ASP A 604 73.66 -36.45 -34.01
CA ASP A 604 74.07 -36.95 -35.30
C ASP A 604 73.14 -38.06 -35.84
N ALA A 605 72.41 -38.71 -34.95
CA ALA A 605 71.55 -39.85 -35.27
C ALA A 605 70.06 -39.65 -34.95
N LEU A 606 69.71 -38.68 -34.07
CA LEU A 606 68.40 -38.49 -33.58
C LEU A 606 67.99 -37.01 -33.62
N LYS A 607 66.65 -36.71 -33.65
CA LYS A 607 66.13 -35.34 -33.65
C LYS A 607 65.20 -35.13 -32.45
N ILE A 608 65.27 -33.94 -31.87
CA ILE A 608 64.32 -33.57 -30.82
C ILE A 608 62.91 -33.60 -31.38
N GLY A 609 61.95 -34.17 -30.63
CA GLY A 609 60.56 -34.31 -31.04
C GLY A 609 60.28 -35.58 -31.84
N GLU A 610 61.27 -36.37 -32.21
CA GLU A 610 61.12 -37.64 -32.92
C GLU A 610 60.62 -38.72 -31.98
N GLU A 611 59.67 -39.54 -32.47
CA GLU A 611 59.18 -40.73 -31.75
C GLU A 611 60.06 -41.92 -32.14
N ILE A 612 60.61 -42.56 -31.13
CA ILE A 612 61.49 -43.72 -31.30
C ILE A 612 60.96 -44.96 -30.62
N LYS A 613 61.29 -46.12 -31.18
CA LYS A 613 61.07 -47.40 -30.50
C LYS A 613 62.40 -47.77 -29.80
N ALA A 614 62.26 -48.10 -28.50
CA ALA A 614 63.46 -48.53 -27.76
C ALA A 614 63.07 -49.66 -26.78
N LYS A 615 64.00 -50.56 -26.54
CA LYS A 615 63.88 -51.65 -25.59
C LYS A 615 64.35 -51.20 -24.23
N ILE A 616 63.65 -51.53 -23.19
CA ILE A 616 63.95 -51.21 -21.83
C ILE A 616 65.05 -52.14 -21.34
N LEU A 617 66.18 -51.56 -20.91
CA LEU A 617 67.31 -52.30 -20.38
C LEU A 617 67.32 -52.36 -18.86
N GLU A 618 66.89 -51.31 -18.21
CA GLU A 618 66.95 -51.16 -16.77
C GLU A 618 65.78 -50.21 -16.33
N VAL A 619 65.15 -50.54 -15.22
CA VAL A 619 64.17 -49.67 -14.50
C VAL A 619 64.58 -49.54 -13.06
N ASN A 620 64.87 -48.34 -12.61
CA ASN A 620 65.20 -48.06 -11.24
C ASN A 620 64.22 -47.05 -10.65
N ARG A 621 63.23 -47.54 -9.92
CA ARG A 621 62.15 -46.74 -9.32
C ARG A 621 62.66 -45.74 -8.28
N GLU A 622 63.60 -46.15 -7.43
CA GLU A 622 64.12 -45.31 -6.34
C GLU A 622 64.90 -44.08 -6.85
N ASN A 623 65.70 -44.29 -7.90
CA ASN A 623 66.51 -43.23 -8.52
C ASN A 623 65.79 -42.52 -9.68
N LYS A 624 64.50 -42.89 -9.98
CA LYS A 624 63.71 -42.39 -11.12
C LYS A 624 64.52 -42.44 -12.44
N LYS A 625 65.06 -43.62 -12.79
CA LYS A 625 65.89 -43.84 -14.02
C LYS A 625 65.35 -45.05 -14.76
N ILE A 626 65.17 -44.87 -16.08
CA ILE A 626 64.95 -45.96 -17.03
C ILE A 626 66.03 -45.89 -18.12
N GLY A 627 66.66 -47.01 -18.33
CA GLY A 627 67.68 -47.15 -19.41
C GLY A 627 67.06 -47.80 -20.66
N LEU A 628 67.25 -47.21 -21.80
CA LEU A 628 66.71 -47.68 -23.05
C LEU A 628 67.83 -47.98 -24.05
N SER A 629 67.55 -48.92 -24.98
CA SER A 629 68.41 -49.24 -26.15
C SER A 629 67.57 -49.20 -27.45
N ILE A 630 68.03 -48.43 -28.43
CA ILE A 630 67.46 -48.38 -29.76
C ILE A 630 68.06 -49.51 -30.60
N LYS A 631 69.33 -49.76 -30.46
CA LYS A 631 70.04 -50.78 -31.23
C LYS A 631 69.57 -52.21 -31.05
N GLU A 632 69.05 -52.53 -29.87
CA GLU A 632 68.50 -53.87 -29.57
C GLU A 632 67.09 -54.10 -30.13
N VAL A 633 66.46 -53.10 -30.70
CA VAL A 633 65.19 -53.21 -31.41
C VAL A 633 65.35 -53.62 -32.85
N ASP A 634 66.53 -53.25 -33.48
CA ASP A 634 66.81 -53.55 -34.86
C ASP A 634 67.27 -55.03 -35.07
N GLU A 635 67.47 -55.80 -34.01
CA GLU A 635 67.91 -57.20 -34.02
C GLU A 635 66.70 -58.23 -33.96
N ILE A 636 65.42 -57.76 -34.03
CA ILE A 636 64.26 -58.65 -34.01
C ILE A 636 63.54 -58.66 -35.36
#